data_9f54ba06d65a2a9f670c8e948410e175
#
_entry.id   9f54ba06d65a2a9f670c8e948410e175
#
_cell.length_a   1.000
_cell.length_b   1.000
_cell.length_c   1.000
_cell.angle_alpha   90.00
_cell.angle_beta   90.00
_cell.angle_gamma   90.00
#
_symmetry.space_group_name_H-M   'P 1'
#
loop_
_entity.id
_entity.type
_entity.pdbx_description
1 polymer ?
#
loop_
_entity_poly.entity_id
_entity_poly.type
_entity_poly.pdbx_seq_one_letter_code
_entity_poly.pdbx_strand_id
1 'polypeptide(L)'
;MSYSRKFNAGMYKWFGMLSLFILLVSACKKDKTELVNVPLAVTDYYPNSGAQGTLVTIEGTGFSSKADEISATFSGVKADVVSATTTAVVMRAPASATSGAIEMKVNGQSISVGSFTYQELSVQMISPANGAAGTHVRITGAGFSSTTGPAEVYINGKIAIVVSASDNLLVAEVPENAGTGPVTVKVNGKEAAGQTFKFQVISGIKPESGGKGTHVKISGGGFDEVIAGNYVDFNGKPALVTEAAADYLVVVAPADVKTGPVSVTINDQKATGPVFTVVPMPIIESVTPLSGPMGAEMTIIGSNFSTHIDENKITINGKSTVVLTATSFKITLTIPGGTGDGKVILDVNDQIVQGPNFKDQSLGISKMTPDNGLAGTQVTITGTGFSTTASANTVTFNGVMAQVVSATTTSLVVITPPALTSGVVKVVNAGQSALSPINFNRAGVMTLAGGPNQTGLDIRERGGSIAVDSHGNVFVMEVNNHVIKKITPEGVISVFAGSSTRETGNQNGAGAAARFNFSFNSGVVIDKQDILYVVDGLNNSIRKITPAGVVNTYAVNLNGPGKLAIDDSGDLYVQTQYSLTKVDKSGVRSVVKGFYGGNEASRPVIIDAYLYYTDNDNLYVNRFGLVDGSNLRGWAGNGEYGNSDGPKNQSMLVSPKGFIYDGKGNFYFSDGFSQATRKLNMTLNELSTVSRQSTSGSYKDGGLMEAEFRNRDDMAIDKDGNIYILDQGNNAIRKMFLK
;
A
#
# COMPACT_ATOMS: atom_id res chain seq x y z
N MET A 1 22.56 57.44 8.45
CA MET A 1 22.95 57.91 9.79
C MET A 1 23.11 56.69 10.64
N SER A 2 24.26 56.22 10.80
CA SER A 2 25.33 56.53 11.77
C SER A 2 25.25 55.60 12.97
N TYR A 3 26.27 54.69 13.01
CA TYR A 3 27.23 54.46 14.11
C TYR A 3 26.67 53.78 15.39
N SER A 4 27.31 52.85 16.09
CA SER A 4 28.73 52.41 16.17
C SER A 4 28.87 51.20 17.12
N ARG A 5 29.87 50.33 16.82
CA ARG A 5 30.90 49.73 17.70
C ARG A 5 30.68 49.54 19.21
N LYS A 6 31.01 48.29 19.66
CA LYS A 6 32.15 47.95 20.56
C LYS A 6 32.16 46.42 20.75
N PHE A 7 33.16 45.69 20.30
CA PHE A 7 34.47 45.28 20.85
C PHE A 7 34.50 44.98 22.35
N ASN A 8 34.80 43.79 22.68
CA ASN A 8 35.83 43.19 23.51
C ASN A 8 35.35 42.13 24.51
N ALA A 9 36.07 41.10 24.49
CA ALA A 9 36.68 40.33 25.59
C ALA A 9 36.28 38.85 25.58
N GLY A 10 37.32 38.05 25.33
CA GLY A 10 37.30 36.67 25.71
C GLY A 10 38.36 35.78 25.08
N MET A 11 39.55 36.25 24.95
CA MET A 11 40.76 35.44 24.76
C MET A 11 41.12 34.86 26.12
N TYR A 12 40.79 33.63 26.40
CA TYR A 12 41.34 32.71 27.39
C TYR A 12 40.58 31.41 27.41
N LYS A 13 40.79 30.54 26.44
CA LYS A 13 40.48 29.09 26.51
C LYS A 13 41.21 28.28 25.42
N TRP A 14 42.45 28.61 25.16
CA TRP A 14 43.26 27.85 24.15
C TRP A 14 44.59 27.31 24.71
N PHE A 15 44.71 27.12 26.03
CA PHE A 15 45.86 26.48 26.63
C PHE A 15 45.60 25.17 27.40
N GLY A 16 44.38 24.66 27.33
CA GLY A 16 44.02 23.39 27.99
C GLY A 16 43.94 22.14 27.09
N MET A 17 44.10 22.29 25.76
CA MET A 17 43.92 21.18 24.81
C MET A 17 45.22 20.69 24.14
N LEU A 18 46.35 21.27 24.46
CA LEU A 18 47.65 20.87 23.88
C LEU A 18 48.47 19.95 24.79
N SER A 19 48.06 19.72 26.04
CA SER A 19 48.74 18.78 26.95
C SER A 19 48.10 17.38 27.02
N LEU A 20 46.94 17.15 26.34
CA LEU A 20 46.33 15.84 26.28
C LEU A 20 46.63 15.08 24.98
N PHE A 21 47.30 15.71 24.01
CA PHE A 21 47.66 15.09 22.73
C PHE A 21 49.10 14.50 22.68
N ILE A 22 49.90 14.69 23.76
CA ILE A 22 51.31 14.18 23.85
C ILE A 22 51.37 12.88 24.68
N LEU A 23 50.26 12.43 25.31
CA LEU A 23 50.24 11.19 26.10
C LEU A 23 49.57 10.01 25.40
N LEU A 24 49.20 10.12 24.12
CA LEU A 24 48.63 9.03 23.32
C LEU A 24 49.56 8.44 22.26
N VAL A 25 50.86 8.77 22.29
CA VAL A 25 51.85 8.24 21.33
C VAL A 25 52.85 7.27 21.99
N SER A 26 52.61 6.79 23.19
CA SER A 26 53.50 5.82 23.85
C SER A 26 52.81 4.54 24.34
N ALA A 27 51.87 4.01 23.54
CA ALA A 27 51.36 2.67 23.76
C ALA A 27 51.06 1.96 22.43
N CYS A 28 52.01 1.97 21.49
CA CYS A 28 52.10 0.88 20.53
C CYS A 28 52.70 -0.33 21.29
N LYS A 29 51.86 -1.03 22.02
CA LYS A 29 52.09 -2.45 22.24
C LYS A 29 52.05 -3.09 20.86
N LYS A 30 53.17 -3.66 20.44
CA LYS A 30 53.24 -4.66 19.41
C LYS A 30 52.15 -5.69 19.74
N ASP A 31 51.00 -5.61 19.12
CA ASP A 31 50.10 -6.75 19.07
C ASP A 31 50.92 -7.84 18.41
N LYS A 32 51.26 -8.83 19.20
CA LYS A 32 51.58 -10.13 18.67
C LYS A 32 50.34 -10.53 17.92
N THR A 33 50.39 -10.46 16.56
CA THR A 33 49.50 -11.25 15.73
C THR A 33 49.57 -12.67 16.33
N GLU A 34 48.58 -13.08 17.08
CA GLU A 34 48.35 -14.48 17.32
C GLU A 34 48.24 -15.08 15.93
N LEU A 35 49.24 -15.89 15.58
CA LEU A 35 49.18 -16.73 14.41
C LEU A 35 47.94 -17.59 14.61
N VAL A 36 46.87 -17.28 13.94
CA VAL A 36 45.69 -18.15 13.83
C VAL A 36 46.28 -19.45 13.29
N ASN A 37 46.37 -20.44 14.17
CA ASN A 37 46.90 -21.74 13.80
C ASN A 37 45.85 -22.42 12.92
N VAL A 38 45.87 -22.12 11.61
CA VAL A 38 44.96 -22.70 10.64
C VAL A 38 45.30 -24.19 10.58
N PRO A 39 44.35 -25.09 10.92
CA PRO A 39 44.63 -26.52 10.94
C PRO A 39 45.05 -27.01 9.54
N LEU A 40 46.02 -27.92 9.49
CA LEU A 40 46.46 -28.56 8.26
C LEU A 40 45.35 -29.52 7.79
N ALA A 41 44.76 -29.20 6.63
CA ALA A 41 43.71 -29.99 6.01
C ALA A 41 43.82 -29.97 4.47
N VAL A 42 43.50 -31.09 3.84
CA VAL A 42 43.32 -31.20 2.39
C VAL A 42 41.81 -31.13 2.11
N THR A 43 41.41 -30.24 1.23
CA THR A 43 39.99 -30.07 0.80
C THR A 43 39.72 -30.71 -0.55
N ASP A 44 40.68 -30.68 -1.48
CA ASP A 44 40.57 -31.30 -2.79
C ASP A 44 41.94 -31.59 -3.39
N TYR A 45 42.03 -32.46 -4.38
CA TYR A 45 43.22 -32.65 -5.20
C TYR A 45 42.87 -33.16 -6.60
N TYR A 46 43.59 -32.67 -7.58
CA TYR A 46 43.35 -33.03 -8.98
C TYR A 46 44.59 -32.76 -9.86
N PRO A 47 44.77 -33.56 -11.00
CA PRO A 47 44.02 -34.76 -11.31
C PRO A 47 44.38 -35.91 -10.38
N ASN A 48 43.47 -36.88 -10.21
CA ASN A 48 43.73 -38.09 -9.41
C ASN A 48 44.32 -39.23 -10.27
N SER A 49 44.55 -38.99 -11.57
CA SER A 49 45.20 -39.92 -12.44
C SER A 49 45.95 -39.19 -13.58
N GLY A 50 46.90 -39.89 -14.17
CA GLY A 50 47.70 -39.36 -15.27
C GLY A 50 48.98 -40.15 -15.50
N ALA A 51 49.75 -39.76 -16.54
CA ALA A 51 51.06 -40.32 -16.80
C ALA A 51 52.13 -39.75 -15.84
N GLN A 52 53.31 -40.31 -15.88
CA GLN A 52 54.48 -39.70 -15.22
C GLN A 52 54.66 -38.24 -15.65
N GLY A 53 55.01 -37.38 -14.67
CA GLY A 53 55.19 -35.95 -14.95
C GLY A 53 53.90 -35.12 -14.88
N THR A 54 52.75 -35.75 -14.69
CA THR A 54 51.47 -35.04 -14.45
C THR A 54 51.61 -34.12 -13.26
N LEU A 55 51.18 -32.85 -13.42
CA LEU A 55 51.11 -31.92 -12.30
C LEU A 55 49.82 -32.16 -11.51
N VAL A 56 49.95 -32.41 -10.23
CA VAL A 56 48.82 -32.61 -9.30
C VAL A 56 48.75 -31.40 -8.40
N THR A 57 47.59 -30.73 -8.39
CA THR A 57 47.26 -29.64 -7.48
C THR A 57 46.54 -30.20 -6.25
N ILE A 58 46.97 -29.80 -5.06
CA ILE A 58 46.33 -30.15 -3.81
C ILE A 58 45.85 -28.85 -3.19
N GLU A 59 44.57 -28.75 -2.94
CA GLU A 59 43.93 -27.59 -2.27
C GLU A 59 43.67 -27.90 -0.78
N GLY A 60 43.73 -26.87 0.06
CA GLY A 60 43.53 -27.06 1.48
C GLY A 60 43.88 -25.85 2.33
N THR A 61 44.12 -26.08 3.61
CA THR A 61 44.43 -25.02 4.58
C THR A 61 45.66 -25.42 5.40
N GLY A 62 46.35 -24.42 5.96
CA GLY A 62 47.52 -24.65 6.84
C GLY A 62 48.79 -25.11 6.11
N PHE A 63 48.85 -24.95 4.78
CA PHE A 63 50.04 -25.26 4.00
C PHE A 63 51.11 -24.16 4.20
N SER A 64 52.41 -24.54 3.94
CA SER A 64 53.48 -23.55 3.85
C SER A 64 53.53 -22.92 2.47
N SER A 65 53.83 -21.63 2.41
CA SER A 65 54.11 -20.96 1.15
C SER A 65 55.50 -21.21 0.60
N LYS A 66 56.32 -22.01 1.33
CA LYS A 66 57.64 -22.37 0.93
C LYS A 66 57.70 -23.85 0.52
N ALA A 67 58.06 -24.13 -0.69
CA ALA A 67 58.11 -25.52 -1.23
C ALA A 67 59.10 -26.42 -0.51
N ASP A 68 60.17 -25.90 0.07
CA ASP A 68 61.17 -26.65 0.85
C ASP A 68 60.68 -27.12 2.22
N GLU A 69 59.62 -26.51 2.73
CA GLU A 69 58.96 -26.94 4.00
C GLU A 69 57.88 -28.03 3.73
N ILE A 70 57.68 -28.41 2.46
CA ILE A 70 56.72 -29.44 2.03
C ILE A 70 57.44 -30.59 1.37
N SER A 71 57.11 -31.79 1.78
CA SER A 71 57.55 -33.03 1.11
C SER A 71 56.36 -33.93 0.84
N ALA A 72 56.35 -34.60 -0.31
CA ALA A 72 55.29 -35.51 -0.70
C ALA A 72 55.79 -36.78 -1.35
N THR A 73 54.99 -37.82 -1.27
CA THR A 73 55.28 -39.10 -1.94
C THR A 73 54.03 -39.60 -2.65
N PHE A 74 54.25 -40.30 -3.80
CA PHE A 74 53.25 -41.08 -4.52
C PHE A 74 53.63 -42.57 -4.33
N SER A 75 52.81 -43.34 -3.67
CA SER A 75 53.08 -44.76 -3.34
C SER A 75 54.48 -44.93 -2.72
N GLY A 76 54.90 -43.98 -1.83
CA GLY A 76 56.20 -44.00 -1.19
C GLY A 76 57.35 -43.38 -2.00
N VAL A 77 57.20 -43.11 -3.30
CA VAL A 77 58.21 -42.45 -4.12
C VAL A 77 58.12 -40.94 -3.99
N LYS A 78 59.23 -40.28 -3.72
CA LYS A 78 59.30 -38.83 -3.51
C LYS A 78 58.87 -38.06 -4.77
N ALA A 79 58.00 -37.06 -4.58
CA ALA A 79 57.53 -36.15 -5.64
C ALA A 79 58.25 -34.79 -5.56
N ASP A 80 58.36 -34.09 -6.67
CA ASP A 80 58.84 -32.70 -6.76
C ASP A 80 57.69 -31.75 -6.46
N VAL A 81 57.85 -30.89 -5.46
CA VAL A 81 56.95 -29.77 -5.19
C VAL A 81 57.32 -28.64 -6.15
N VAL A 82 56.40 -28.31 -7.09
CA VAL A 82 56.62 -27.30 -8.12
C VAL A 82 56.30 -25.90 -7.64
N SER A 83 55.22 -25.74 -6.88
CA SER A 83 54.85 -24.48 -6.24
C SER A 83 54.02 -24.75 -4.98
N ALA A 84 54.03 -23.75 -4.08
CA ALA A 84 53.27 -23.81 -2.82
C ALA A 84 52.75 -22.42 -2.44
N THR A 85 51.53 -22.40 -1.94
CA THR A 85 50.88 -21.26 -1.25
C THR A 85 50.28 -21.76 0.07
N THR A 86 49.72 -20.88 0.88
CA THR A 86 49.05 -21.29 2.13
C THR A 86 47.78 -22.10 1.90
N THR A 87 47.27 -22.18 0.68
CA THR A 87 46.00 -22.87 0.30
C THR A 87 46.14 -23.88 -0.82
N ALA A 88 47.27 -23.91 -1.53
CA ALA A 88 47.47 -24.83 -2.63
C ALA A 88 48.94 -25.28 -2.78
N VAL A 89 49.15 -26.57 -3.09
CA VAL A 89 50.45 -27.15 -3.42
C VAL A 89 50.38 -27.84 -4.76
N VAL A 90 51.29 -27.54 -5.66
CA VAL A 90 51.42 -28.26 -6.96
C VAL A 90 52.66 -29.13 -6.94
N MET A 91 52.47 -30.41 -7.21
CA MET A 91 53.54 -31.37 -7.25
C MET A 91 53.54 -32.19 -8.57
N ARG A 92 54.67 -32.76 -8.91
CA ARG A 92 54.86 -33.57 -10.11
C ARG A 92 54.86 -35.06 -9.79
N ALA A 93 53.98 -35.81 -10.48
CA ALA A 93 53.94 -37.26 -10.34
C ALA A 93 55.26 -37.92 -10.77
N PRO A 94 55.96 -38.65 -9.90
CA PRO A 94 57.31 -39.17 -10.18
C PRO A 94 57.29 -40.36 -11.20
N ALA A 95 58.38 -40.51 -11.96
CA ALA A 95 58.45 -41.51 -13.03
C ALA A 95 58.48 -42.98 -12.54
N SER A 96 58.99 -43.20 -11.37
CA SER A 96 59.17 -44.56 -10.79
C SER A 96 58.07 -45.00 -9.84
N ALA A 97 57.05 -44.19 -9.61
CA ALA A 97 55.94 -44.54 -8.77
C ALA A 97 54.89 -45.41 -9.45
N THR A 98 54.15 -46.14 -8.65
CA THR A 98 52.98 -46.94 -9.06
C THR A 98 51.70 -46.26 -8.53
N SER A 99 50.56 -46.69 -9.08
CA SER A 99 49.25 -46.24 -8.52
C SER A 99 49.15 -46.52 -7.05
N GLY A 100 48.73 -45.58 -6.25
CA GLY A 100 48.60 -45.69 -4.79
C GLY A 100 48.46 -44.36 -4.11
N ALA A 101 48.65 -44.33 -2.75
CA ALA A 101 48.43 -43.19 -1.92
C ALA A 101 49.40 -42.03 -2.20
N ILE A 102 48.87 -40.80 -2.10
CA ILE A 102 49.64 -39.56 -2.01
C ILE A 102 49.69 -39.18 -0.53
N GLU A 103 50.90 -39.10 -0.02
CA GLU A 103 51.15 -38.63 1.35
C GLU A 103 51.96 -37.35 1.31
N MET A 104 51.57 -36.36 2.10
CA MET A 104 52.24 -35.05 2.17
C MET A 104 52.64 -34.74 3.62
N LYS A 105 53.78 -34.07 3.79
CA LYS A 105 54.23 -33.53 5.08
C LYS A 105 54.46 -32.03 4.91
N VAL A 106 53.87 -31.24 5.80
CA VAL A 106 54.03 -29.79 5.88
C VAL A 106 54.60 -29.45 7.27
N ASN A 107 55.74 -28.81 7.32
CA ASN A 107 56.43 -28.50 8.57
C ASN A 107 56.57 -29.72 9.52
N GLY A 108 56.79 -30.92 8.97
CA GLY A 108 56.93 -32.16 9.71
C GLY A 108 55.60 -32.87 10.09
N GLN A 109 54.44 -32.24 9.93
CA GLN A 109 53.13 -32.88 10.12
C GLN A 109 52.73 -33.65 8.87
N SER A 110 52.33 -34.93 9.01
CA SER A 110 51.88 -35.76 7.93
C SER A 110 50.37 -35.62 7.69
N ILE A 111 49.95 -35.58 6.44
CA ILE A 111 48.56 -35.64 6.01
C ILE A 111 48.41 -36.53 4.80
N SER A 112 47.36 -37.37 4.78
CA SER A 112 47.03 -38.15 3.59
C SER A 112 46.22 -37.25 2.62
N VAL A 113 46.58 -37.24 1.36
CA VAL A 113 45.93 -36.46 0.32
C VAL A 113 44.84 -37.26 -0.38
N GLY A 114 45.11 -38.52 -0.65
CA GLY A 114 44.25 -39.42 -1.44
C GLY A 114 45.03 -40.42 -2.21
N SER A 115 44.57 -40.89 -3.37
CA SER A 115 45.25 -41.85 -4.25
C SER A 115 45.42 -41.29 -5.63
N PHE A 116 46.55 -41.66 -6.30
CA PHE A 116 46.84 -41.32 -7.67
C PHE A 116 46.95 -42.60 -8.52
N THR A 117 46.26 -42.60 -9.67
CA THR A 117 46.27 -43.71 -10.63
C THR A 117 47.15 -43.39 -11.84
N TYR A 118 48.22 -44.16 -12.06
CA TYR A 118 49.04 -43.99 -13.25
C TYR A 118 48.34 -44.60 -14.50
N GLN A 119 47.84 -43.74 -15.36
CA GLN A 119 47.16 -44.10 -16.61
C GLN A 119 47.23 -42.93 -17.59
N GLU A 120 46.88 -43.14 -18.87
CA GLU A 120 46.82 -42.08 -19.87
C GLU A 120 45.58 -41.16 -19.63
N LEU A 121 44.46 -41.74 -19.17
CA LEU A 121 43.25 -40.95 -18.86
C LEU A 121 43.48 -40.05 -17.66
N SER A 122 43.29 -38.73 -17.81
CA SER A 122 43.38 -37.76 -16.73
C SER A 122 42.47 -36.57 -16.98
N VAL A 123 41.95 -35.95 -15.90
CA VAL A 123 41.22 -34.69 -15.91
C VAL A 123 42.10 -33.65 -15.23
N GLN A 124 42.63 -32.69 -15.98
CA GLN A 124 43.58 -31.72 -15.47
C GLN A 124 42.90 -30.46 -14.90
N MET A 125 41.88 -29.96 -15.59
CA MET A 125 41.22 -28.74 -15.20
C MET A 125 39.79 -28.69 -15.76
N ILE A 126 38.90 -28.03 -15.01
CA ILE A 126 37.56 -27.71 -15.48
C ILE A 126 37.37 -26.19 -15.49
N SER A 127 36.59 -25.66 -16.42
CA SER A 127 36.29 -24.25 -16.53
C SER A 127 34.93 -24.02 -17.19
N PRO A 128 33.99 -23.32 -16.55
CA PRO A 128 34.04 -22.82 -15.17
C PRO A 128 34.03 -23.96 -14.14
N ALA A 129 34.58 -23.72 -12.95
CA ALA A 129 34.56 -24.68 -11.85
C ALA A 129 33.29 -24.53 -10.96
N ASN A 130 32.37 -23.67 -11.36
CA ASN A 130 31.11 -23.44 -10.71
C ASN A 130 30.00 -23.09 -11.73
N GLY A 131 28.76 -23.29 -11.38
CA GLY A 131 27.61 -22.89 -12.22
C GLY A 131 26.32 -23.63 -11.85
N ALA A 132 25.24 -23.21 -12.45
CA ALA A 132 23.93 -23.84 -12.34
C ALA A 132 23.76 -24.98 -13.37
N ALA A 133 22.63 -25.67 -13.33
CA ALA A 133 22.21 -26.58 -14.38
C ALA A 133 22.22 -25.87 -15.75
N GLY A 134 22.63 -26.60 -16.81
CA GLY A 134 22.79 -26.06 -18.15
C GLY A 134 24.13 -25.34 -18.39
N THR A 135 24.97 -25.13 -17.37
CA THR A 135 26.32 -24.58 -17.55
C THR A 135 27.17 -25.51 -18.41
N HIS A 136 27.84 -24.99 -19.44
CA HIS A 136 28.77 -25.74 -20.24
C HIS A 136 30.18 -25.72 -19.60
N VAL A 137 30.61 -26.86 -19.06
CA VAL A 137 31.92 -27.03 -18.44
C VAL A 137 32.91 -27.58 -19.45
N ARG A 138 33.99 -26.84 -19.68
CA ARG A 138 35.14 -27.30 -20.48
C ARG A 138 36.05 -28.13 -19.56
N ILE A 139 36.29 -29.34 -19.92
CA ILE A 139 37.13 -30.30 -19.19
C ILE A 139 38.38 -30.57 -20.05
N THR A 140 39.53 -30.15 -19.55
CA THR A 140 40.79 -30.41 -20.21
C THR A 140 41.52 -31.58 -19.55
N GLY A 141 42.22 -32.40 -20.34
CA GLY A 141 42.89 -33.56 -19.84
C GLY A 141 43.62 -34.34 -20.91
N ALA A 142 43.73 -35.65 -20.77
CA ALA A 142 44.30 -36.54 -21.73
C ALA A 142 43.55 -37.88 -21.78
N GLY A 143 43.63 -38.56 -22.91
CA GLY A 143 43.06 -39.90 -23.08
C GLY A 143 41.54 -39.94 -23.24
N PHE A 144 40.92 -38.85 -23.69
CA PHE A 144 39.46 -38.76 -23.84
C PHE A 144 38.93 -39.44 -25.12
N SER A 145 39.76 -39.67 -26.11
CA SER A 145 39.37 -40.39 -27.34
C SER A 145 39.41 -41.89 -27.12
N SER A 146 38.41 -42.54 -27.68
CA SER A 146 38.30 -43.99 -27.66
C SER A 146 37.78 -44.53 -29.00
N THR A 147 38.28 -45.67 -29.44
CA THR A 147 37.81 -46.40 -30.62
C THR A 147 36.56 -47.26 -30.31
N THR A 148 36.22 -47.43 -29.04
CA THR A 148 35.17 -48.38 -28.56
C THR A 148 33.94 -47.73 -27.99
N GLY A 149 33.92 -46.39 -27.83
CA GLY A 149 32.73 -45.67 -27.33
C GLY A 149 33.04 -44.21 -26.96
N PRO A 150 32.04 -43.37 -26.83
CA PRO A 150 32.20 -41.98 -26.41
C PRO A 150 32.66 -41.90 -24.97
N ALA A 151 33.37 -40.81 -24.59
CA ALA A 151 33.64 -40.46 -23.22
C ALA A 151 32.35 -40.13 -22.50
N GLU A 152 32.19 -40.66 -21.29
CA GLU A 152 31.10 -40.33 -20.40
C GLU A 152 31.62 -39.33 -19.32
N VAL A 153 30.82 -38.27 -19.09
CA VAL A 153 31.13 -37.27 -18.04
C VAL A 153 30.11 -37.37 -16.93
N TYR A 154 30.60 -37.34 -15.74
CA TYR A 154 29.76 -37.31 -14.53
C TYR A 154 30.14 -36.09 -13.69
N ILE A 155 29.14 -35.40 -13.15
CA ILE A 155 29.29 -34.31 -12.17
C ILE A 155 28.62 -34.76 -10.87
N ASN A 156 29.42 -34.89 -9.81
CA ASN A 156 28.95 -35.45 -8.53
C ASN A 156 28.19 -36.78 -8.71
N GLY A 157 28.73 -37.68 -9.58
CA GLY A 157 28.12 -38.97 -9.88
C GLY A 157 26.89 -38.95 -10.78
N LYS A 158 26.38 -37.78 -11.21
CA LYS A 158 25.29 -37.66 -12.19
C LYS A 158 25.86 -37.52 -13.61
N ILE A 159 25.29 -38.26 -14.52
CA ILE A 159 25.69 -38.20 -15.93
C ILE A 159 25.40 -36.85 -16.55
N ALA A 160 26.37 -36.26 -17.21
CA ALA A 160 26.30 -34.99 -17.91
C ALA A 160 26.20 -35.23 -19.43
N ILE A 161 25.54 -34.36 -20.17
CA ILE A 161 25.47 -34.41 -21.61
C ILE A 161 26.79 -33.90 -22.20
N VAL A 162 27.51 -34.71 -22.91
CA VAL A 162 28.73 -34.29 -23.62
C VAL A 162 28.33 -33.58 -24.91
N VAL A 163 28.60 -32.29 -24.99
CA VAL A 163 28.24 -31.38 -26.10
C VAL A 163 29.30 -31.48 -27.23
N SER A 164 30.57 -31.59 -26.84
CA SER A 164 31.69 -31.82 -27.79
C SER A 164 32.82 -32.59 -27.13
N ALA A 165 33.59 -33.33 -27.95
CA ALA A 165 34.69 -34.14 -27.49
C ALA A 165 35.87 -34.11 -28.49
N SER A 166 37.09 -34.07 -27.94
CA SER A 166 38.37 -34.29 -28.60
C SER A 166 39.33 -35.04 -27.68
N ASP A 167 40.54 -35.39 -28.11
CA ASP A 167 41.51 -36.15 -27.30
C ASP A 167 41.86 -35.53 -25.94
N ASN A 168 41.81 -34.18 -25.83
CA ASN A 168 42.26 -33.44 -24.69
C ASN A 168 41.24 -32.42 -24.16
N LEU A 169 40.04 -32.37 -24.76
CA LEU A 169 39.01 -31.44 -24.39
C LEU A 169 37.61 -32.07 -24.54
N LEU A 170 36.84 -32.05 -23.46
CA LEU A 170 35.40 -32.30 -23.47
C LEU A 170 34.67 -31.01 -23.07
N VAL A 171 33.48 -30.84 -23.64
CA VAL A 171 32.51 -29.84 -23.16
C VAL A 171 31.27 -30.60 -22.70
N ALA A 172 30.90 -30.47 -21.44
CA ALA A 172 29.75 -31.15 -20.87
C ALA A 172 28.77 -30.16 -20.25
N GLU A 173 27.49 -30.43 -20.40
CA GLU A 173 26.42 -29.62 -19.78
C GLU A 173 26.11 -30.16 -18.40
N VAL A 174 26.09 -29.27 -17.39
CA VAL A 174 25.79 -29.61 -16.01
C VAL A 174 24.34 -30.07 -15.91
N PRO A 175 24.08 -31.29 -15.37
CA PRO A 175 22.72 -31.79 -15.26
C PRO A 175 21.93 -31.11 -14.15
N GLU A 176 20.61 -31.18 -14.22
CA GLU A 176 19.73 -30.71 -13.16
C GLU A 176 20.02 -31.45 -11.86
N ASN A 177 20.03 -30.69 -10.74
CA ASN A 177 20.29 -31.21 -9.40
C ASN A 177 21.62 -32.02 -9.31
N ALA A 178 22.64 -31.61 -10.03
CA ALA A 178 23.96 -32.29 -9.98
C ALA A 178 24.51 -32.30 -8.56
N GLY A 179 24.34 -31.22 -7.81
CA GLY A 179 25.01 -31.03 -6.53
C GLY A 179 26.50 -30.74 -6.72
N THR A 180 27.12 -30.24 -5.66
CA THR A 180 28.57 -29.96 -5.62
C THR A 180 29.33 -31.27 -5.45
N GLY A 181 30.31 -31.52 -6.32
CA GLY A 181 31.14 -32.73 -6.25
C GLY A 181 32.10 -32.84 -7.42
N PRO A 182 32.92 -33.92 -7.46
CA PRO A 182 33.97 -34.09 -8.44
C PRO A 182 33.39 -34.27 -9.87
N VAL A 183 34.12 -33.71 -10.84
CA VAL A 183 33.88 -34.02 -12.26
C VAL A 183 34.67 -35.26 -12.61
N THR A 184 33.98 -36.30 -13.07
CA THR A 184 34.56 -37.58 -13.40
C THR A 184 34.38 -37.89 -14.86
N VAL A 185 35.44 -38.35 -15.55
CA VAL A 185 35.40 -38.80 -16.96
C VAL A 185 35.64 -40.30 -16.97
N LYS A 186 34.80 -41.03 -17.69
CA LYS A 186 34.97 -42.48 -17.95
C LYS A 186 35.19 -42.74 -19.47
N VAL A 187 36.23 -43.50 -19.75
CA VAL A 187 36.59 -43.91 -21.11
C VAL A 187 37.03 -45.37 -21.06
N ASN A 188 36.37 -46.24 -21.83
CA ASN A 188 36.72 -47.68 -21.92
C ASN A 188 36.83 -48.37 -20.55
N GLY A 189 35.94 -48.07 -19.62
CA GLY A 189 35.95 -48.64 -18.25
C GLY A 189 37.00 -48.05 -17.33
N LYS A 190 37.89 -47.19 -17.78
CA LYS A 190 38.80 -46.41 -16.93
C LYS A 190 38.11 -45.14 -16.46
N GLU A 191 38.45 -44.68 -15.29
CA GLU A 191 37.86 -43.49 -14.66
C GLU A 191 38.98 -42.55 -14.21
N ALA A 192 38.76 -41.24 -14.43
CA ALA A 192 39.60 -40.16 -13.92
C ALA A 192 38.72 -39.08 -13.29
N ALA A 193 39.02 -38.71 -12.06
CA ALA A 193 38.38 -37.61 -11.40
C ALA A 193 39.25 -36.34 -11.45
N GLY A 194 38.61 -35.23 -11.72
CA GLY A 194 39.19 -33.91 -11.70
C GLY A 194 38.71 -33.09 -10.50
N GLN A 195 38.83 -31.81 -10.65
CA GLN A 195 38.43 -30.79 -9.67
C GLN A 195 36.94 -30.88 -9.31
N THR A 196 36.61 -30.51 -8.11
CA THR A 196 35.22 -30.34 -7.63
C THR A 196 34.51 -29.22 -8.38
N PHE A 197 33.36 -29.52 -8.94
CA PHE A 197 32.43 -28.52 -9.49
C PHE A 197 31.50 -28.04 -8.39
N LYS A 198 31.45 -26.72 -8.18
CA LYS A 198 30.53 -26.10 -7.20
C LYS A 198 29.20 -25.83 -7.89
N PHE A 199 28.19 -26.64 -7.57
CA PHE A 199 26.86 -26.52 -8.16
C PHE A 199 26.10 -25.36 -7.50
N GLN A 200 25.79 -24.32 -8.30
CA GLN A 200 25.06 -23.14 -7.87
C GLN A 200 23.56 -23.36 -7.97
N VAL A 201 22.87 -23.20 -6.86
CA VAL A 201 21.41 -23.27 -6.78
C VAL A 201 20.89 -22.32 -5.73
N ILE A 202 19.78 -21.66 -6.00
CA ILE A 202 19.00 -20.92 -5.03
C ILE A 202 17.75 -21.74 -4.75
N SER A 203 17.64 -22.31 -3.55
CA SER A 203 16.53 -23.16 -3.14
C SER A 203 15.38 -22.38 -2.52
N GLY A 204 15.63 -21.17 -2.02
CA GLY A 204 14.62 -20.32 -1.40
C GLY A 204 15.16 -18.98 -0.94
N ILE A 205 14.25 -18.07 -0.68
CA ILE A 205 14.54 -16.76 -0.07
C ILE A 205 13.59 -16.53 1.10
N LYS A 206 14.06 -15.85 2.15
CA LYS A 206 13.20 -15.47 3.28
C LYS A 206 13.64 -14.12 3.85
N PRO A 207 12.72 -13.12 3.98
CA PRO A 207 11.33 -13.15 3.54
C PRO A 207 11.21 -13.16 1.99
N GLU A 208 10.05 -13.63 1.49
CA GLU A 208 9.75 -13.62 0.05
C GLU A 208 9.22 -12.26 -0.44
N SER A 209 8.92 -11.36 0.50
CA SER A 209 8.41 -10.02 0.20
C SER A 209 8.99 -8.98 1.15
N GLY A 210 9.00 -7.73 0.70
CA GLY A 210 9.51 -6.61 1.50
C GLY A 210 9.72 -5.37 0.64
N GLY A 211 10.52 -4.44 1.13
CA GLY A 211 10.86 -3.21 0.42
C GLY A 211 12.35 -2.90 0.48
N LYS A 212 12.68 -1.63 0.25
CA LYS A 212 14.04 -1.12 0.43
C LYS A 212 14.54 -1.44 1.84
N GLY A 213 15.74 -1.99 1.93
CA GLY A 213 16.41 -2.25 3.21
C GLY A 213 16.05 -3.58 3.87
N THR A 214 15.11 -4.34 3.33
CA THR A 214 14.77 -5.68 3.81
C THR A 214 15.99 -6.61 3.74
N HIS A 215 16.33 -7.24 4.86
CA HIS A 215 17.34 -8.29 4.91
C HIS A 215 16.74 -9.60 4.43
N VAL A 216 17.26 -10.12 3.33
CA VAL A 216 16.79 -11.37 2.72
C VAL A 216 17.87 -12.42 2.88
N LYS A 217 17.52 -13.54 3.52
CA LYS A 217 18.35 -14.74 3.53
C LYS A 217 18.05 -15.54 2.26
N ILE A 218 19.07 -15.74 1.44
CA ILE A 218 19.04 -16.60 0.26
C ILE A 218 19.62 -17.96 0.68
N SER A 219 18.84 -19.00 0.60
CA SER A 219 19.27 -20.38 0.86
C SER A 219 19.59 -21.09 -0.44
N GLY A 220 20.59 -21.95 -0.44
CA GLY A 220 20.99 -22.62 -1.68
C GLY A 220 22.26 -23.45 -1.54
N GLY A 221 23.14 -23.34 -2.52
CA GLY A 221 24.43 -24.01 -2.51
C GLY A 221 25.38 -23.49 -3.58
N GLY A 222 26.65 -23.79 -3.43
CA GLY A 222 27.71 -23.36 -4.33
C GLY A 222 28.06 -21.88 -4.24
N PHE A 223 27.65 -21.22 -3.15
CA PHE A 223 27.99 -19.83 -2.89
C PHE A 223 29.46 -19.68 -2.48
N ASP A 224 30.02 -18.48 -2.70
CA ASP A 224 31.34 -18.15 -2.21
C ASP A 224 31.26 -17.75 -0.73
N GLU A 225 32.12 -18.28 0.11
CA GLU A 225 32.17 -17.92 1.54
C GLU A 225 32.73 -16.52 1.76
N VAL A 226 33.37 -15.94 0.74
CA VAL A 226 33.83 -14.54 0.77
C VAL A 226 32.71 -13.66 0.19
N ILE A 227 32.28 -12.67 0.98
CA ILE A 227 31.21 -11.74 0.60
C ILE A 227 31.41 -11.17 -0.81
N ALA A 228 32.61 -10.69 -1.10
CA ALA A 228 32.95 -10.04 -2.38
C ALA A 228 32.91 -11.00 -3.59
N GLY A 229 32.91 -12.31 -3.37
CA GLY A 229 32.80 -13.32 -4.43
C GLY A 229 31.38 -13.53 -4.94
N ASN A 230 30.37 -12.99 -4.22
CA ASN A 230 28.96 -13.14 -4.58
C ASN A 230 28.40 -11.82 -5.08
N TYR A 231 28.02 -11.75 -6.34
CA TYR A 231 27.24 -10.64 -6.88
C TYR A 231 25.76 -11.03 -6.87
N VAL A 232 24.96 -10.32 -6.05
CA VAL A 232 23.52 -10.60 -5.93
C VAL A 232 22.73 -9.47 -6.55
N ASP A 233 21.68 -9.81 -7.29
CA ASP A 233 20.74 -8.83 -7.82
C ASP A 233 19.27 -9.25 -7.61
N PHE A 234 18.42 -8.24 -7.41
CA PHE A 234 16.96 -8.35 -7.37
C PHE A 234 16.41 -7.81 -8.69
N ASN A 235 16.04 -8.72 -9.59
CA ASN A 235 15.53 -8.36 -10.92
C ASN A 235 16.44 -7.32 -11.64
N GLY A 236 17.74 -7.57 -11.64
CA GLY A 236 18.75 -6.70 -12.24
C GLY A 236 19.19 -5.50 -11.40
N LYS A 237 18.74 -5.37 -10.14
CA LYS A 237 19.17 -4.34 -9.22
C LYS A 237 20.16 -4.90 -8.19
N PRO A 238 21.42 -4.41 -8.15
CA PRO A 238 22.44 -4.97 -7.30
C PRO A 238 22.10 -4.78 -5.81
N ALA A 239 22.32 -5.83 -5.02
CA ALA A 239 22.09 -5.88 -3.59
C ALA A 239 23.43 -5.95 -2.83
N LEU A 240 23.43 -5.44 -1.61
CA LEU A 240 24.56 -5.55 -0.70
C LEU A 240 24.51 -6.92 -0.01
N VAL A 241 25.55 -7.73 -0.17
CA VAL A 241 25.75 -8.96 0.61
C VAL A 241 26.37 -8.58 1.95
N THR A 242 25.75 -9.02 3.05
CA THR A 242 26.21 -8.75 4.43
C THR A 242 26.79 -9.98 5.12
N GLU A 243 26.32 -11.17 4.73
CA GLU A 243 26.86 -12.45 5.21
C GLU A 243 26.95 -13.44 4.06
N ALA A 244 27.96 -14.30 4.08
CA ALA A 244 28.18 -15.35 3.09
C ALA A 244 28.63 -16.65 3.75
N ALA A 245 28.00 -17.75 3.32
CA ALA A 245 28.36 -19.12 3.64
C ALA A 245 28.12 -19.98 2.39
N ALA A 246 28.64 -21.20 2.35
CA ALA A 246 28.52 -22.10 1.18
C ALA A 246 27.05 -22.45 0.82
N ASP A 247 26.12 -22.35 1.81
CA ASP A 247 24.73 -22.76 1.71
C ASP A 247 23.72 -21.61 1.90
N TYR A 248 24.18 -20.42 2.30
CA TYR A 248 23.31 -19.23 2.38
C TYR A 248 24.08 -17.92 2.19
N LEU A 249 23.33 -16.90 1.76
CA LEU A 249 23.74 -15.49 1.76
C LEU A 249 22.70 -14.67 2.52
N VAL A 250 23.14 -13.60 3.22
CA VAL A 250 22.23 -12.55 3.70
C VAL A 250 22.50 -11.29 2.90
N VAL A 251 21.46 -10.70 2.35
CA VAL A 251 21.55 -9.54 1.46
C VAL A 251 20.55 -8.47 1.85
N VAL A 252 20.86 -7.21 1.55
CA VAL A 252 19.97 -6.08 1.78
C VAL A 252 19.33 -5.65 0.46
N ALA A 253 18.01 -5.67 0.40
CA ALA A 253 17.26 -5.25 -0.78
C ALA A 253 17.56 -3.78 -1.13
N PRO A 254 17.92 -3.45 -2.38
CA PRO A 254 18.35 -2.11 -2.79
C PRO A 254 17.22 -1.08 -2.74
N ALA A 255 17.59 0.20 -2.80
CA ALA A 255 16.63 1.32 -2.69
C ALA A 255 15.58 1.34 -3.80
N ASP A 256 15.95 0.88 -4.98
CA ASP A 256 15.13 0.82 -6.19
C ASP A 256 14.75 -0.62 -6.58
N VAL A 257 14.64 -1.50 -5.57
CA VAL A 257 14.22 -2.90 -5.72
C VAL A 257 12.88 -2.98 -6.47
N LYS A 258 12.80 -3.97 -7.36
CA LYS A 258 11.58 -4.28 -8.14
C LYS A 258 11.21 -5.74 -7.96
N THR A 259 9.91 -6.00 -7.98
CA THR A 259 9.40 -7.38 -8.00
C THR A 259 10.00 -8.17 -9.15
N GLY A 260 10.57 -9.32 -8.85
CA GLY A 260 11.18 -10.20 -9.82
C GLY A 260 12.16 -11.17 -9.18
N PRO A 261 12.81 -12.02 -9.98
CA PRO A 261 13.68 -13.06 -9.47
C PRO A 261 14.94 -12.50 -8.80
N VAL A 262 15.35 -13.17 -7.73
CA VAL A 262 16.65 -12.94 -7.09
C VAL A 262 17.67 -13.81 -7.79
N SER A 263 18.85 -13.28 -8.08
CA SER A 263 19.92 -14.06 -8.69
C SER A 263 21.26 -13.84 -8.02
N VAL A 264 22.11 -14.85 -8.09
CA VAL A 264 23.48 -14.83 -7.57
C VAL A 264 24.43 -15.15 -8.71
N THR A 265 25.42 -14.30 -8.93
CA THR A 265 26.48 -14.50 -9.93
C THR A 265 27.83 -14.67 -9.22
N ILE A 266 28.54 -15.73 -9.54
CA ILE A 266 29.87 -16.06 -9.01
C ILE A 266 30.75 -16.46 -10.20
N ASN A 267 31.91 -15.84 -10.40
CA ASN A 267 32.80 -16.09 -11.53
C ASN A 267 32.06 -16.10 -12.88
N ASP A 268 31.22 -15.07 -13.10
CA ASP A 268 30.39 -14.91 -14.31
C ASP A 268 29.30 -15.99 -14.51
N GLN A 269 29.13 -16.92 -13.57
CA GLN A 269 28.07 -17.93 -13.59
C GLN A 269 26.88 -17.47 -12.76
N LYS A 270 25.71 -17.37 -13.41
CA LYS A 270 24.48 -16.87 -12.80
C LYS A 270 23.53 -18.00 -12.44
N ALA A 271 23.10 -18.05 -11.17
CA ALA A 271 21.98 -18.84 -10.72
C ALA A 271 20.77 -17.93 -10.45
N THR A 272 19.60 -18.35 -10.94
CA THR A 272 18.35 -17.59 -10.74
C THR A 272 17.46 -18.36 -9.75
N GLY A 273 16.91 -17.63 -8.79
CA GLY A 273 16.07 -18.15 -7.71
C GLY A 273 14.64 -17.66 -7.76
N PRO A 274 13.90 -17.77 -6.63
CA PRO A 274 12.53 -17.35 -6.50
C PRO A 274 12.34 -15.84 -6.73
N VAL A 275 11.07 -15.45 -6.93
CA VAL A 275 10.65 -14.06 -7.05
C VAL A 275 10.59 -13.42 -5.69
N PHE A 276 11.26 -12.28 -5.53
CA PHE A 276 11.04 -11.37 -4.41
C PHE A 276 9.94 -10.38 -4.78
N THR A 277 8.91 -10.28 -3.95
CA THR A 277 7.77 -9.39 -4.19
C THR A 277 7.96 -8.07 -3.43
N VAL A 278 8.00 -6.96 -4.16
CA VAL A 278 8.07 -5.64 -3.51
C VAL A 278 6.69 -5.25 -3.01
N VAL A 279 6.60 -4.98 -1.71
CA VAL A 279 5.39 -4.49 -1.03
C VAL A 279 5.63 -3.09 -0.50
N PRO A 280 4.60 -2.21 -0.55
CA PRO A 280 4.69 -0.88 0.07
C PRO A 280 4.96 -0.98 1.56
N MET A 281 5.45 0.13 2.15
CA MET A 281 5.62 0.21 3.61
C MET A 281 4.32 -0.11 4.34
N PRO A 282 4.39 -0.79 5.50
CA PRO A 282 3.21 -1.05 6.31
C PRO A 282 2.61 0.26 6.81
N ILE A 283 1.29 0.29 6.95
CA ILE A 283 0.55 1.43 7.50
C ILE A 283 -0.24 0.94 8.70
N ILE A 284 -0.13 1.64 9.82
CA ILE A 284 -0.99 1.45 10.99
C ILE A 284 -2.12 2.48 10.92
N GLU A 285 -3.34 2.01 10.73
CA GLU A 285 -4.54 2.86 10.73
C GLU A 285 -5.10 3.02 12.15
N SER A 286 -5.12 1.93 12.91
CA SER A 286 -5.57 1.97 14.31
C SER A 286 -4.93 0.87 15.16
N VAL A 287 -4.81 1.16 16.45
CA VAL A 287 -4.39 0.23 17.49
C VAL A 287 -5.45 0.19 18.59
N THR A 288 -5.88 -0.99 18.98
CA THR A 288 -6.99 -1.19 19.92
C THR A 288 -6.68 -2.31 20.92
N PRO A 289 -6.75 -2.05 22.23
CA PRO A 289 -6.96 -0.78 22.90
C PRO A 289 -5.70 0.11 22.92
N LEU A 290 -5.86 1.42 23.19
CA LEU A 290 -4.74 2.34 23.41
C LEU A 290 -4.26 2.35 24.88
N SER A 291 -4.93 1.62 25.74
CA SER A 291 -4.54 1.37 27.12
C SER A 291 -5.18 0.08 27.63
N GLY A 292 -4.51 -0.59 28.55
CA GLY A 292 -5.02 -1.84 29.12
C GLY A 292 -3.97 -2.54 29.98
N PRO A 293 -4.36 -3.60 30.69
CA PRO A 293 -3.45 -4.40 31.51
C PRO A 293 -2.61 -5.36 30.67
N MET A 294 -1.50 -5.81 31.23
CA MET A 294 -0.73 -6.93 30.69
C MET A 294 -1.60 -8.17 30.47
N GLY A 295 -1.31 -8.93 29.43
CA GLY A 295 -2.04 -10.13 29.07
C GLY A 295 -3.33 -9.88 28.26
N ALA A 296 -3.78 -8.61 28.16
CA ALA A 296 -4.91 -8.27 27.29
C ALA A 296 -4.53 -8.39 25.81
N GLU A 297 -5.51 -8.73 24.98
CA GLU A 297 -5.32 -8.77 23.54
C GLU A 297 -5.33 -7.35 22.95
N MET A 298 -4.42 -7.09 22.02
CA MET A 298 -4.35 -5.88 21.22
C MET A 298 -4.53 -6.24 19.76
N THR A 299 -5.29 -5.43 19.05
CA THR A 299 -5.48 -5.51 17.60
C THR A 299 -4.85 -4.30 16.93
N ILE A 300 -4.10 -4.53 15.87
CA ILE A 300 -3.58 -3.51 14.95
C ILE A 300 -4.30 -3.69 13.63
N ILE A 301 -4.93 -2.63 13.13
CA ILE A 301 -5.55 -2.57 11.81
C ILE A 301 -4.73 -1.64 10.93
N GLY A 302 -4.59 -2.01 9.66
CA GLY A 302 -3.82 -1.23 8.69
C GLY A 302 -3.70 -1.93 7.35
N SER A 303 -2.57 -1.76 6.69
CA SER A 303 -2.31 -2.38 5.38
C SER A 303 -0.84 -2.76 5.21
N ASN A 304 -0.58 -3.63 4.24
CA ASN A 304 0.74 -4.13 3.86
C ASN A 304 1.46 -4.91 4.98
N PHE A 305 0.72 -5.58 5.86
CA PHE A 305 1.30 -6.48 6.85
C PHE A 305 1.65 -7.83 6.19
N SER A 306 2.60 -8.56 6.75
CA SER A 306 2.85 -9.93 6.31
C SER A 306 1.78 -10.88 6.85
N THR A 307 1.40 -11.86 6.04
CA THR A 307 0.53 -12.96 6.47
C THR A 307 1.30 -14.00 7.31
N HIS A 308 2.62 -13.93 7.31
CA HIS A 308 3.49 -14.75 8.15
C HIS A 308 3.71 -14.06 9.50
N ILE A 309 3.35 -14.75 10.58
CA ILE A 309 3.39 -14.19 11.95
C ILE A 309 4.80 -13.71 12.32
N ASP A 310 5.81 -14.50 12.00
CA ASP A 310 7.22 -14.28 12.34
C ASP A 310 7.87 -13.12 11.58
N GLU A 311 7.25 -12.65 10.52
CA GLU A 311 7.67 -11.49 9.72
C GLU A 311 7.14 -10.15 10.27
N ASN A 312 6.16 -10.19 11.20
CA ASN A 312 5.62 -9.01 11.87
C ASN A 312 6.20 -8.92 13.28
N LYS A 313 7.20 -8.08 13.46
CA LYS A 313 7.81 -7.84 14.78
C LYS A 313 7.19 -6.60 15.40
N ILE A 314 6.50 -6.76 16.52
CA ILE A 314 5.88 -5.64 17.21
C ILE A 314 6.54 -5.43 18.56
N THR A 315 6.80 -4.17 18.87
CA THR A 315 7.23 -3.76 20.20
C THR A 315 6.31 -2.70 20.77
N ILE A 316 6.11 -2.71 22.08
CA ILE A 316 5.42 -1.67 22.83
C ILE A 316 6.44 -1.12 23.84
N ASN A 317 6.77 0.18 23.73
CA ASN A 317 7.84 0.79 24.53
C ASN A 317 9.15 -0.01 24.51
N GLY A 318 9.53 -0.52 23.32
CA GLY A 318 10.74 -1.32 23.11
C GLY A 318 10.65 -2.80 23.59
N LYS A 319 9.55 -3.22 24.24
CA LYS A 319 9.35 -4.64 24.61
C LYS A 319 8.64 -5.40 23.50
N SER A 320 9.23 -6.54 23.09
CA SER A 320 8.67 -7.43 22.08
C SER A 320 7.37 -8.05 22.55
N THR A 321 6.41 -8.16 21.64
CA THR A 321 5.10 -8.78 21.85
C THR A 321 5.05 -10.16 21.22
N VAL A 322 4.05 -10.95 21.61
CA VAL A 322 3.71 -12.20 20.93
C VAL A 322 2.57 -11.96 19.98
N VAL A 323 2.83 -12.12 18.69
CA VAL A 323 1.81 -12.04 17.65
C VAL A 323 1.00 -13.33 17.65
N LEU A 324 -0.33 -13.19 17.74
CA LEU A 324 -1.26 -14.33 17.77
C LEU A 324 -1.77 -14.67 16.37
N THR A 325 -2.15 -13.66 15.61
CA THR A 325 -2.62 -13.81 14.23
C THR A 325 -2.14 -12.65 13.36
N ALA A 326 -1.95 -12.92 12.06
CA ALA A 326 -1.60 -11.91 11.08
C ALA A 326 -2.32 -12.14 9.74
N THR A 327 -2.84 -11.08 9.18
CA THR A 327 -3.34 -10.98 7.81
C THR A 327 -2.75 -9.72 7.17
N SER A 328 -2.94 -9.48 5.88
CA SER A 328 -2.43 -8.28 5.21
C SER A 328 -2.96 -6.94 5.75
N PHE A 329 -4.01 -6.97 6.58
CA PHE A 329 -4.70 -5.78 7.12
C PHE A 329 -4.97 -5.81 8.63
N LYS A 330 -4.73 -6.94 9.30
CA LYS A 330 -5.00 -7.08 10.73
C LYS A 330 -3.96 -7.97 11.41
N ILE A 331 -3.45 -7.50 12.55
CA ILE A 331 -2.60 -8.27 13.45
C ILE A 331 -3.26 -8.29 14.84
N THR A 332 -3.27 -9.45 15.50
CA THR A 332 -3.62 -9.56 16.94
C THR A 332 -2.39 -10.02 17.72
N LEU A 333 -2.25 -9.48 18.91
CA LEU A 333 -1.10 -9.74 19.79
C LEU A 333 -1.50 -9.66 21.27
N THR A 334 -0.62 -10.15 22.13
CA THR A 334 -0.79 -10.02 23.59
C THR A 334 0.11 -8.91 24.12
N ILE A 335 -0.45 -8.02 24.95
CA ILE A 335 0.29 -6.94 25.63
C ILE A 335 1.27 -7.57 26.63
N PRO A 336 2.59 -7.34 26.48
CA PRO A 336 3.60 -7.95 27.35
C PRO A 336 3.60 -7.30 28.75
N GLY A 337 4.07 -8.06 29.74
CA GLY A 337 4.18 -7.55 31.11
C GLY A 337 5.29 -6.52 31.29
N GLY A 338 5.01 -5.50 32.10
CA GLY A 338 5.98 -4.46 32.48
C GLY A 338 6.42 -3.62 31.27
N THR A 339 5.51 -3.36 30.36
CA THR A 339 5.73 -2.57 29.15
C THR A 339 5.94 -1.10 29.48
N GLY A 340 5.19 -0.58 30.47
CA GLY A 340 5.11 0.84 30.72
C GLY A 340 4.44 1.61 29.57
N ASP A 341 4.36 2.93 29.72
CA ASP A 341 3.80 3.80 28.67
C ASP A 341 4.79 3.99 27.53
N GLY A 342 4.37 3.84 26.30
CA GLY A 342 5.24 4.06 25.15
C GLY A 342 4.62 3.74 23.79
N LYS A 343 5.39 3.93 22.75
CA LYS A 343 4.95 3.74 21.36
C LYS A 343 4.81 2.27 20.99
N VAL A 344 3.78 1.99 20.20
CA VAL A 344 3.67 0.75 19.43
C VAL A 344 4.50 0.92 18.16
N ILE A 345 5.42 0.00 17.91
CA ILE A 345 6.25 -0.02 16.70
C ILE A 345 6.03 -1.36 16.02
N LEU A 346 5.74 -1.32 14.75
CA LEU A 346 5.63 -2.49 13.87
C LEU A 346 6.79 -2.48 12.88
N ASP A 347 7.49 -3.58 12.81
CA ASP A 347 8.52 -3.89 11.82
C ASP A 347 8.05 -5.09 11.00
N VAL A 348 7.84 -4.88 9.72
CA VAL A 348 7.50 -5.93 8.75
C VAL A 348 8.65 -6.05 7.77
N ASN A 349 9.47 -7.08 7.93
CA ASN A 349 10.61 -7.33 7.04
C ASN A 349 11.53 -6.09 6.90
N ASP A 350 11.94 -5.52 8.05
CA ASP A 350 12.76 -4.30 8.18
C ASP A 350 12.10 -2.99 7.71
N GLN A 351 10.82 -3.04 7.39
CA GLN A 351 10.02 -1.85 7.12
C GLN A 351 9.32 -1.41 8.40
N ILE A 352 9.88 -0.38 9.05
CA ILE A 352 9.46 0.05 10.38
C ILE A 352 8.44 1.18 10.28
N VAL A 353 7.29 1.03 10.97
CA VAL A 353 6.29 2.06 11.15
C VAL A 353 5.99 2.29 12.62
N GLN A 354 5.77 3.55 12.99
CA GLN A 354 5.40 3.96 14.35
C GLN A 354 3.89 4.15 14.46
N GLY A 355 3.30 3.46 15.43
CA GLY A 355 1.91 3.62 15.82
C GLY A 355 1.74 4.60 16.99
N PRO A 356 0.52 4.65 17.59
CA PRO A 356 0.19 5.50 18.71
C PRO A 356 0.92 5.08 20.01
N ASN A 357 0.86 5.95 21.02
CA ASN A 357 1.30 5.58 22.35
C ASN A 357 0.27 4.68 23.02
N PHE A 358 0.75 3.63 23.65
CA PHE A 358 -0.01 2.77 24.54
C PHE A 358 0.23 3.16 25.99
N LYS A 359 -0.81 3.06 26.84
CA LYS A 359 -0.71 3.24 28.30
C LYS A 359 -0.91 1.92 29.02
N ASP A 360 0.07 1.56 29.83
CA ASP A 360 0.04 0.37 30.69
C ASP A 360 -0.79 0.67 31.97
N GLN A 361 -2.08 0.42 31.91
CA GLN A 361 -3.04 0.68 32.99
C GLN A 361 -4.24 -0.28 32.92
N SER A 362 -5.01 -0.37 34.02
CA SER A 362 -6.21 -1.22 34.05
C SER A 362 -7.35 -0.71 33.17
N LEU A 363 -7.49 0.63 33.02
CA LEU A 363 -8.55 1.28 32.22
C LEU A 363 -8.19 1.31 30.75
N GLY A 364 -9.04 0.77 29.90
CA GLY A 364 -8.88 0.79 28.44
C GLY A 364 -10.21 0.80 27.71
N ILE A 365 -10.21 1.37 26.48
CA ILE A 365 -11.35 1.32 25.55
C ILE A 365 -10.96 0.45 24.36
N SER A 366 -11.73 -0.59 24.08
CA SER A 366 -11.50 -1.49 22.95
C SER A 366 -12.36 -1.14 21.74
N LYS A 367 -13.63 -0.75 21.96
CA LYS A 367 -14.60 -0.55 20.88
C LYS A 367 -15.70 0.41 21.28
N MET A 368 -16.30 1.06 20.30
CA MET A 368 -17.58 1.78 20.40
C MET A 368 -18.57 1.20 19.40
N THR A 369 -19.83 1.07 19.79
CA THR A 369 -20.89 0.57 18.90
C THR A 369 -22.18 1.32 19.18
N PRO A 370 -22.73 2.08 18.22
CA PRO A 370 -22.09 2.50 16.97
C PRO A 370 -20.86 3.42 17.21
N ASP A 371 -20.00 3.57 16.21
CA ASP A 371 -18.86 4.48 16.18
C ASP A 371 -19.20 5.84 15.54
N ASN A 372 -20.45 6.02 15.19
CA ASN A 372 -20.97 7.26 14.60
C ASN A 372 -22.44 7.49 15.02
N GLY A 373 -22.90 8.73 14.90
CA GLY A 373 -24.28 9.08 15.21
C GLY A 373 -24.48 10.58 15.41
N LEU A 374 -25.70 10.95 15.71
CA LEU A 374 -26.10 12.31 16.09
C LEU A 374 -26.18 12.46 17.60
N ALA A 375 -26.45 13.68 18.08
CA ALA A 375 -26.78 13.93 19.46
C ALA A 375 -27.97 13.07 19.93
N GLY A 376 -27.88 12.49 21.13
CA GLY A 376 -28.90 11.55 21.66
C GLY A 376 -28.69 10.09 21.22
N THR A 377 -27.73 9.76 20.37
CA THR A 377 -27.40 8.36 20.00
C THR A 377 -26.93 7.60 21.24
N GLN A 378 -27.49 6.41 21.45
CA GLN A 378 -27.00 5.49 22.48
C GLN A 378 -25.78 4.73 21.94
N VAL A 379 -24.66 4.82 22.66
CA VAL A 379 -23.39 4.18 22.28
C VAL A 379 -22.97 3.22 23.39
N THR A 380 -22.61 2.02 23.00
CA THR A 380 -21.98 1.04 23.89
C THR A 380 -20.47 1.15 23.73
N ILE A 381 -19.75 1.52 24.80
CA ILE A 381 -18.29 1.53 24.88
C ILE A 381 -17.84 0.25 25.56
N THR A 382 -17.09 -0.57 24.84
CA THR A 382 -16.50 -1.82 25.36
C THR A 382 -15.04 -1.58 25.74
N GLY A 383 -14.60 -2.16 26.86
CA GLY A 383 -13.23 -1.96 27.35
C GLY A 383 -12.92 -2.75 28.61
N THR A 384 -12.01 -2.24 29.42
CA THR A 384 -11.58 -2.84 30.70
C THR A 384 -11.48 -1.77 31.78
N GLY A 385 -11.59 -2.17 33.04
CA GLY A 385 -11.34 -1.31 34.20
C GLY A 385 -12.41 -0.25 34.45
N PHE A 386 -13.61 -0.36 33.87
CA PHE A 386 -14.71 0.56 34.16
C PHE A 386 -15.27 0.29 35.55
N SER A 387 -15.79 1.34 36.18
CA SER A 387 -16.59 1.21 37.45
C SER A 387 -17.97 0.67 37.11
N THR A 388 -18.48 -0.25 37.92
CA THR A 388 -19.88 -0.70 37.85
C THR A 388 -20.89 0.36 38.26
N THR A 389 -20.42 1.42 38.91
CA THR A 389 -21.25 2.62 39.24
C THR A 389 -21.18 3.60 38.08
N ALA A 390 -22.29 3.82 37.39
CA ALA A 390 -22.35 4.68 36.20
C ALA A 390 -21.74 6.08 36.43
N SER A 391 -22.07 6.74 37.54
CA SER A 391 -21.59 8.10 37.90
C SER A 391 -20.11 8.19 38.24
N ALA A 392 -19.43 7.05 38.47
CA ALA A 392 -17.99 7.00 38.69
C ALA A 392 -17.18 6.99 37.39
N ASN A 393 -17.83 6.79 36.22
CA ASN A 393 -17.22 6.87 34.92
C ASN A 393 -17.58 8.22 34.28
N THR A 394 -16.61 9.09 34.07
CA THR A 394 -16.77 10.31 33.28
C THR A 394 -16.47 10.03 31.83
N VAL A 395 -17.45 10.22 30.94
CA VAL A 395 -17.29 10.00 29.49
C VAL A 395 -17.43 11.32 28.76
N THR A 396 -16.51 11.62 27.86
CA THR A 396 -16.60 12.81 27.01
C THR A 396 -16.41 12.42 25.53
N PHE A 397 -17.20 13.06 24.65
CA PHE A 397 -17.07 13.01 23.20
C PHE A 397 -16.43 14.32 22.73
N ASN A 398 -15.20 14.26 22.23
CA ASN A 398 -14.40 15.43 21.87
C ASN A 398 -14.43 16.54 22.93
N GLY A 399 -14.29 16.16 24.21
CA GLY A 399 -14.31 17.07 25.34
C GLY A 399 -15.71 17.40 25.89
N VAL A 400 -16.81 17.14 25.19
CA VAL A 400 -18.17 17.37 25.63
C VAL A 400 -18.68 16.20 26.47
N MET A 401 -19.15 16.48 27.71
CA MET A 401 -19.59 15.44 28.65
C MET A 401 -20.84 14.71 28.15
N ALA A 402 -20.83 13.39 28.26
CA ALA A 402 -21.93 12.49 27.91
C ALA A 402 -22.57 11.90 29.18
N GLN A 403 -23.83 11.52 29.07
CA GLN A 403 -24.54 10.80 30.14
C GLN A 403 -24.22 9.30 30.09
N VAL A 404 -23.71 8.75 31.18
CA VAL A 404 -23.57 7.28 31.34
C VAL A 404 -24.88 6.73 31.89
N VAL A 405 -25.51 5.84 31.11
CA VAL A 405 -26.81 5.21 31.42
C VAL A 405 -26.64 3.97 32.28
N SER A 406 -25.66 3.12 31.89
CA SER A 406 -25.34 1.90 32.63
C SER A 406 -23.87 1.56 32.50
N ALA A 407 -23.35 0.79 33.47
CA ALA A 407 -21.94 0.39 33.52
C ALA A 407 -21.78 -1.02 34.08
N THR A 408 -20.81 -1.72 33.47
CA THR A 408 -20.21 -2.97 33.98
C THR A 408 -18.69 -2.78 33.98
N THR A 409 -17.91 -3.75 34.43
CA THR A 409 -16.43 -3.69 34.39
C THR A 409 -15.86 -3.64 32.99
N THR A 410 -16.65 -4.03 31.96
CA THR A 410 -16.21 -4.15 30.54
C THR A 410 -17.06 -3.38 29.56
N SER A 411 -18.17 -2.75 29.99
CA SER A 411 -19.08 -2.05 29.10
C SER A 411 -19.71 -0.83 29.77
N LEU A 412 -19.75 0.28 29.04
CA LEU A 412 -20.52 1.48 29.39
C LEU A 412 -21.57 1.73 28.29
N VAL A 413 -22.79 2.01 28.67
CA VAL A 413 -23.83 2.52 27.76
C VAL A 413 -23.95 4.02 28.03
N VAL A 414 -23.76 4.82 26.99
CA VAL A 414 -23.75 6.30 27.09
C VAL A 414 -24.68 6.93 26.06
N ILE A 415 -25.20 8.11 26.34
CA ILE A 415 -25.91 8.92 25.36
C ILE A 415 -25.01 10.05 24.89
N THR A 416 -24.85 10.18 23.60
CA THR A 416 -24.07 11.28 23.01
C THR A 416 -24.61 12.64 23.35
N PRO A 417 -23.74 13.63 23.64
CA PRO A 417 -24.18 14.94 24.16
C PRO A 417 -24.85 15.80 23.08
N PRO A 418 -25.69 16.81 23.46
CA PRO A 418 -26.32 17.72 22.49
C PRO A 418 -25.34 18.50 21.61
N ALA A 419 -24.21 18.94 22.19
CA ALA A 419 -23.16 19.66 21.46
C ALA A 419 -22.11 18.70 20.86
N LEU A 420 -22.53 17.53 20.39
CA LEU A 420 -21.67 16.49 19.78
C LEU A 420 -20.91 17.05 18.59
N THR A 421 -19.59 16.84 18.59
CA THR A 421 -18.70 17.01 17.44
C THR A 421 -17.90 15.74 17.23
N SER A 422 -17.44 15.49 16.00
CA SER A 422 -16.55 14.35 15.71
C SER A 422 -15.24 14.50 16.47
N GLY A 423 -14.75 13.41 17.02
CA GLY A 423 -13.50 13.41 17.76
C GLY A 423 -13.36 12.23 18.70
N VAL A 424 -12.29 12.26 19.47
CA VAL A 424 -11.91 11.21 20.40
C VAL A 424 -12.92 11.09 21.55
N VAL A 425 -13.26 9.86 21.92
CA VAL A 425 -14.02 9.58 23.15
C VAL A 425 -13.04 9.26 24.26
N LYS A 426 -13.22 9.92 25.40
CA LYS A 426 -12.38 9.75 26.59
C LYS A 426 -13.24 9.23 27.75
N VAL A 427 -12.75 8.22 28.42
CA VAL A 427 -13.30 7.74 29.70
C VAL A 427 -12.31 8.04 30.80
N VAL A 428 -12.80 8.56 31.93
CA VAL A 428 -12.03 8.79 33.16
C VAL A 428 -12.69 8.05 34.31
N ASN A 429 -11.89 7.25 35.02
CA ASN A 429 -12.32 6.53 36.24
C ASN A 429 -11.12 6.36 37.18
N ALA A 430 -11.34 6.60 38.49
CA ALA A 430 -10.34 6.43 39.55
C ALA A 430 -8.97 7.09 39.25
N GLY A 431 -8.98 8.28 38.65
CA GLY A 431 -7.76 9.02 38.28
C GLY A 431 -7.06 8.55 37.01
N GLN A 432 -7.45 7.40 36.42
CA GLN A 432 -6.98 6.93 35.14
C GLN A 432 -7.81 7.52 33.98
N SER A 433 -7.22 7.63 32.80
CA SER A 433 -7.95 8.07 31.60
C SER A 433 -7.60 7.19 30.42
N ALA A 434 -8.61 6.74 29.68
CA ALA A 434 -8.48 5.99 28.44
C ALA A 434 -9.10 6.77 27.28
N LEU A 435 -8.45 6.67 26.10
CA LEU A 435 -8.94 7.26 24.85
C LEU A 435 -9.46 6.15 23.94
N SER A 436 -10.48 6.47 23.15
CA SER A 436 -10.95 5.58 22.11
C SER A 436 -9.89 5.38 21.01
N PRO A 437 -9.77 4.17 20.45
CA PRO A 437 -8.81 3.88 19.39
C PRO A 437 -9.11 4.59 18.06
N ILE A 438 -10.39 4.93 17.86
CA ILE A 438 -10.89 5.68 16.70
C ILE A 438 -11.73 6.86 17.19
N ASN A 439 -11.89 7.86 16.32
CA ASN A 439 -12.82 8.94 16.61
C ASN A 439 -14.26 8.44 16.52
N PHE A 440 -15.13 9.01 17.37
CA PHE A 440 -16.57 8.94 17.15
C PHE A 440 -16.94 10.00 16.11
N ASN A 441 -17.60 9.59 15.04
CA ASN A 441 -17.98 10.51 13.97
C ASN A 441 -19.40 11.02 14.20
N ARG A 442 -19.57 12.35 14.14
CA ARG A 442 -20.88 12.95 14.07
C ARG A 442 -21.43 12.68 12.67
N ALA A 443 -22.09 11.55 12.48
CA ALA A 443 -22.63 11.11 11.22
C ALA A 443 -24.10 10.71 11.38
N GLY A 444 -24.92 11.06 10.39
CA GLY A 444 -26.33 10.78 10.41
C GLY A 444 -27.11 11.78 9.57
N VAL A 445 -28.42 11.72 9.65
CA VAL A 445 -29.35 12.57 8.92
C VAL A 445 -30.29 13.25 9.89
N MET A 446 -30.44 14.56 9.72
CA MET A 446 -31.42 15.36 10.45
C MET A 446 -32.25 16.17 9.47
N THR A 447 -33.47 16.46 9.85
CA THR A 447 -34.31 17.41 9.12
C THR A 447 -33.82 18.82 9.38
N LEU A 448 -33.46 19.55 8.30
CA LEU A 448 -33.09 20.95 8.38
C LEU A 448 -34.34 21.82 8.39
N ALA A 449 -35.29 21.53 7.50
CA ALA A 449 -36.54 22.32 7.37
C ALA A 449 -37.64 21.49 6.72
N GLY A 450 -38.90 21.87 6.97
CA GLY A 450 -40.06 21.16 6.46
C GLY A 450 -40.38 19.88 7.22
N GLY A 451 -41.15 19.00 6.60
CA GLY A 451 -41.63 17.74 7.14
C GLY A 451 -43.06 17.44 6.72
N PRO A 452 -43.59 16.23 6.96
CA PRO A 452 -44.88 15.80 6.46
C PRO A 452 -46.06 16.71 6.80
N ASN A 453 -46.03 17.35 7.98
CA ASN A 453 -47.09 18.21 8.52
C ASN A 453 -46.61 19.66 8.73
N GLN A 454 -45.48 20.04 8.18
CA GLN A 454 -44.94 21.41 8.34
C GLN A 454 -45.36 22.30 7.16
N THR A 455 -45.53 23.58 7.46
CA THR A 455 -45.78 24.66 6.48
C THR A 455 -44.48 25.37 6.11
N GLY A 456 -44.50 26.17 5.07
CA GLY A 456 -43.35 26.96 4.62
C GLY A 456 -42.55 26.39 3.44
N LEU A 457 -42.62 25.07 3.22
CA LEU A 457 -42.16 24.40 1.99
C LEU A 457 -43.32 23.72 1.29
N ASP A 458 -43.25 23.68 -0.04
CA ASP A 458 -44.18 22.94 -0.92
C ASP A 458 -43.42 22.34 -2.10
N ILE A 459 -42.75 21.22 -1.80
CA ILE A 459 -41.89 20.47 -2.75
C ILE A 459 -42.44 19.07 -3.05
N ARG A 460 -43.68 18.77 -2.64
CA ARG A 460 -44.27 17.42 -2.75
C ARG A 460 -44.55 16.99 -4.16
N GLU A 461 -44.81 17.94 -5.05
CA GLU A 461 -45.07 17.67 -6.46
C GLU A 461 -43.81 17.79 -7.29
N ARG A 462 -43.82 17.20 -8.49
CA ARG A 462 -42.67 16.91 -9.32
C ARG A 462 -41.68 18.07 -9.50
N GLY A 463 -40.41 17.73 -9.46
CA GLY A 463 -39.31 18.52 -9.94
C GLY A 463 -38.91 19.66 -9.00
N GLY A 464 -38.10 19.36 -8.02
CA GLY A 464 -37.36 20.34 -7.24
C GLY A 464 -35.90 20.37 -7.66
N SER A 465 -35.19 21.43 -7.33
CA SER A 465 -33.76 21.50 -7.38
C SER A 465 -33.23 22.29 -6.20
N ILE A 466 -32.00 21.98 -5.76
CA ILE A 466 -31.42 22.50 -4.53
C ILE A 466 -30.00 22.95 -4.75
N ALA A 467 -29.60 24.08 -4.16
CA ALA A 467 -28.21 24.55 -4.12
C ALA A 467 -27.88 25.04 -2.71
N VAL A 468 -26.61 25.10 -2.36
CA VAL A 468 -26.12 25.58 -1.07
C VAL A 468 -25.01 26.61 -1.30
N ASP A 469 -25.10 27.76 -0.59
CA ASP A 469 -24.08 28.81 -0.67
C ASP A 469 -22.88 28.56 0.27
N SER A 470 -21.87 29.42 0.18
CA SER A 470 -20.66 29.35 1.00
C SER A 470 -20.92 29.53 2.51
N HIS A 471 -22.09 30.04 2.91
CA HIS A 471 -22.53 30.28 4.27
C HIS A 471 -23.43 29.14 4.82
N GLY A 472 -23.73 28.12 4.00
CA GLY A 472 -24.59 27.00 4.36
C GLY A 472 -26.10 27.31 4.26
N ASN A 473 -26.50 28.42 3.60
CA ASN A 473 -27.89 28.63 3.27
C ASN A 473 -28.28 27.75 2.07
N VAL A 474 -29.43 27.13 2.18
CA VAL A 474 -29.96 26.24 1.15
C VAL A 474 -31.02 26.95 0.35
N PHE A 475 -30.88 26.93 -0.98
CA PHE A 475 -31.85 27.49 -1.92
C PHE A 475 -32.63 26.36 -2.56
N VAL A 476 -33.93 26.42 -2.43
CA VAL A 476 -34.86 25.38 -2.89
C VAL A 476 -35.79 25.97 -3.93
N MET A 477 -35.84 25.34 -5.09
CA MET A 477 -36.78 25.68 -6.14
C MET A 477 -38.12 24.98 -5.87
N GLU A 478 -39.17 25.78 -5.59
CA GLU A 478 -40.55 25.29 -5.55
C GLU A 478 -41.18 25.51 -6.93
N VAL A 479 -41.15 24.45 -7.76
CA VAL A 479 -41.52 24.52 -9.16
C VAL A 479 -42.98 24.96 -9.37
N ASN A 480 -43.92 24.38 -8.63
CA ASN A 480 -45.33 24.68 -8.75
C ASN A 480 -45.71 26.06 -8.21
N ASN A 481 -44.89 26.62 -7.35
CA ASN A 481 -45.10 27.95 -6.76
C ASN A 481 -44.34 29.04 -7.52
N HIS A 482 -43.47 28.67 -8.45
CA HIS A 482 -42.61 29.56 -9.22
C HIS A 482 -41.77 30.51 -8.34
N VAL A 483 -41.26 29.98 -7.22
CA VAL A 483 -40.44 30.72 -6.24
C VAL A 483 -39.16 29.98 -5.90
N ILE A 484 -38.13 30.71 -5.47
CA ILE A 484 -36.94 30.19 -4.81
C ILE A 484 -37.08 30.51 -3.33
N LYS A 485 -37.03 29.45 -2.49
CA LYS A 485 -36.96 29.58 -1.02
C LYS A 485 -35.49 29.59 -0.58
N LYS A 486 -35.20 30.37 0.45
CA LYS A 486 -33.93 30.31 1.20
C LYS A 486 -34.20 29.71 2.58
N ILE A 487 -33.34 28.77 2.97
CA ILE A 487 -33.36 28.13 4.28
C ILE A 487 -32.00 28.40 4.93
N THR A 488 -31.99 29.01 6.11
CA THR A 488 -30.75 29.27 6.85
C THR A 488 -30.18 27.96 7.45
N PRO A 489 -28.93 27.93 7.94
CA PRO A 489 -28.38 26.79 8.66
C PRO A 489 -29.16 26.36 9.89
N GLU A 490 -29.96 27.32 10.50
CA GLU A 490 -30.84 27.08 11.61
C GLU A 490 -32.24 26.61 11.22
N GLY A 491 -32.50 26.44 9.90
CA GLY A 491 -33.75 25.92 9.37
C GLY A 491 -34.83 26.96 9.13
N VAL A 492 -34.52 28.26 9.20
CA VAL A 492 -35.51 29.35 8.98
C VAL A 492 -35.79 29.45 7.45
N ILE A 493 -37.05 29.31 7.07
CA ILE A 493 -37.53 29.36 5.70
C ILE A 493 -38.02 30.74 5.34
N SER A 494 -37.61 31.28 4.17
CA SER A 494 -38.10 32.55 3.64
C SER A 494 -38.19 32.50 2.11
N VAL A 495 -39.02 33.37 1.50
CA VAL A 495 -39.02 33.55 0.05
C VAL A 495 -37.79 34.38 -0.33
N PHE A 496 -36.94 33.87 -1.16
CA PHE A 496 -35.74 34.55 -1.66
C PHE A 496 -35.98 35.32 -2.94
N ALA A 497 -36.73 34.73 -3.91
CA ALA A 497 -37.10 35.36 -5.15
C ALA A 497 -38.38 34.73 -5.73
N GLY A 498 -39.19 35.53 -6.41
CA GLY A 498 -40.46 35.09 -6.98
C GLY A 498 -41.69 35.59 -6.19
N SER A 499 -42.86 35.54 -6.81
CA SER A 499 -44.10 36.01 -6.20
C SER A 499 -44.61 35.09 -5.09
N SER A 500 -44.93 35.64 -3.93
CA SER A 500 -45.58 34.87 -2.85
C SER A 500 -47.03 34.47 -3.19
N THR A 501 -47.62 35.08 -4.25
CA THR A 501 -48.98 34.78 -4.72
C THR A 501 -49.01 33.81 -5.90
N ARG A 502 -47.86 33.16 -6.23
CA ARG A 502 -47.71 32.17 -7.31
C ARG A 502 -47.90 32.72 -8.72
N GLU A 503 -47.76 34.03 -8.92
CA GLU A 503 -47.87 34.64 -10.22
C GLU A 503 -46.71 34.25 -11.12
N THR A 504 -46.99 33.75 -12.31
CA THR A 504 -45.99 33.42 -13.32
C THR A 504 -45.62 34.65 -14.15
N GLY A 505 -44.46 34.62 -14.78
CA GLY A 505 -43.99 35.68 -15.68
C GLY A 505 -42.50 35.59 -15.91
N ASN A 506 -41.92 36.64 -16.55
CA ASN A 506 -40.49 36.70 -16.84
C ASN A 506 -39.86 38.04 -16.35
N GLN A 507 -40.49 38.69 -15.38
CA GLN A 507 -40.03 40.00 -14.87
C GLN A 507 -38.76 39.85 -14.06
N ASN A 508 -37.79 40.75 -14.32
CA ASN A 508 -36.64 40.97 -13.46
C ASN A 508 -37.04 41.82 -12.24
N GLY A 509 -36.23 41.76 -11.18
CA GLY A 509 -36.47 42.57 -9.99
C GLY A 509 -35.85 41.96 -8.73
N ALA A 510 -35.98 42.65 -7.59
CA ALA A 510 -35.47 42.18 -6.34
C ALA A 510 -36.54 41.35 -5.58
N GLY A 511 -36.14 40.18 -5.09
CA GLY A 511 -36.96 39.30 -4.25
C GLY A 511 -38.36 39.03 -4.83
N ALA A 512 -39.41 39.42 -4.15
CA ALA A 512 -40.82 39.20 -4.53
C ALA A 512 -41.27 39.98 -5.76
N ALA A 513 -40.51 40.93 -6.32
CA ALA A 513 -40.84 41.64 -7.52
C ALA A 513 -40.53 40.82 -8.79
N ALA A 514 -39.67 39.85 -8.72
CA ALA A 514 -39.35 38.93 -9.81
C ALA A 514 -40.49 37.98 -10.10
N ARG A 515 -40.58 37.52 -11.36
CA ARG A 515 -41.51 36.46 -11.79
C ARG A 515 -40.76 35.40 -12.56
N PHE A 516 -41.18 34.15 -12.34
CA PHE A 516 -40.66 32.94 -12.99
C PHE A 516 -41.80 32.12 -13.58
N ASN A 517 -41.44 31.23 -14.49
CA ASN A 517 -42.37 30.23 -15.00
C ASN A 517 -41.59 28.91 -15.15
N PHE A 518 -41.43 28.21 -14.05
CA PHE A 518 -40.62 26.99 -13.99
C PHE A 518 -41.31 25.80 -14.66
N SER A 519 -40.52 24.94 -15.28
CA SER A 519 -40.93 23.63 -15.77
C SER A 519 -40.45 22.52 -14.81
N PHE A 520 -40.96 21.32 -14.95
CA PHE A 520 -40.55 20.16 -14.10
C PHE A 520 -39.06 19.86 -14.17
N ASN A 521 -38.44 20.15 -15.32
CA ASN A 521 -37.02 19.91 -15.50
C ASN A 521 -36.13 21.13 -15.14
N SER A 522 -36.73 22.20 -14.62
CA SER A 522 -35.97 23.36 -14.19
C SER A 522 -34.95 23.00 -13.12
N GLY A 523 -33.77 23.59 -13.17
CA GLY A 523 -32.68 23.33 -12.22
C GLY A 523 -32.05 24.60 -11.70
N VAL A 524 -31.31 24.50 -10.60
CA VAL A 524 -30.54 25.61 -10.03
C VAL A 524 -29.09 25.15 -9.75
N VAL A 525 -28.14 26.01 -10.09
CA VAL A 525 -26.73 25.89 -9.66
C VAL A 525 -26.28 27.20 -9.04
N ILE A 526 -25.19 27.13 -8.28
CA ILE A 526 -24.57 28.27 -7.61
C ILE A 526 -23.09 28.33 -7.97
N ASP A 527 -22.56 29.54 -8.20
CA ASP A 527 -21.14 29.74 -8.44
C ASP A 527 -20.34 30.03 -7.14
N LYS A 528 -19.02 30.17 -7.29
CA LYS A 528 -18.08 30.46 -6.19
C LYS A 528 -18.29 31.86 -5.55
N GLN A 529 -19.09 32.72 -6.14
CA GLN A 529 -19.49 34.06 -5.67
C GLN A 529 -20.90 34.06 -5.05
N ASP A 530 -21.48 32.91 -4.80
CA ASP A 530 -22.82 32.70 -4.28
C ASP A 530 -23.93 33.24 -5.18
N ILE A 531 -23.68 33.34 -6.49
CA ILE A 531 -24.67 33.72 -7.47
C ILE A 531 -25.41 32.46 -7.96
N LEU A 532 -26.74 32.49 -7.88
CA LEU A 532 -27.57 31.41 -8.42
C LEU A 532 -27.87 31.62 -9.91
N TYR A 533 -27.78 30.51 -10.64
CA TYR A 533 -28.28 30.43 -12.01
C TYR A 533 -29.46 29.45 -12.05
N VAL A 534 -30.60 29.92 -12.49
CA VAL A 534 -31.87 29.22 -12.39
C VAL A 534 -32.46 29.06 -13.78
N VAL A 535 -32.82 27.82 -14.13
CA VAL A 535 -33.55 27.56 -15.36
C VAL A 535 -35.00 28.00 -15.20
N ASP A 536 -35.43 28.99 -15.97
CA ASP A 536 -36.79 29.45 -16.07
C ASP A 536 -37.43 28.79 -17.30
N GLY A 537 -37.78 27.51 -17.15
CA GLY A 537 -37.95 26.55 -18.24
C GLY A 537 -39.05 26.90 -19.24
N LEU A 538 -40.24 27.32 -18.78
CA LEU A 538 -41.35 27.71 -19.64
C LEU A 538 -41.15 29.13 -20.27
N ASN A 539 -40.21 29.91 -19.74
CA ASN A 539 -39.75 31.14 -20.32
C ASN A 539 -38.52 30.96 -21.28
N ASN A 540 -38.09 29.73 -21.48
CA ASN A 540 -36.93 29.39 -22.32
C ASN A 540 -35.67 30.23 -22.01
N SER A 541 -35.41 30.45 -20.70
CA SER A 541 -34.34 31.34 -20.23
C SER A 541 -33.59 30.80 -19.02
N ILE A 542 -32.40 31.37 -18.78
CA ILE A 542 -31.70 31.26 -17.52
C ILE A 542 -31.77 32.61 -16.81
N ARG A 543 -32.10 32.57 -15.55
CA ARG A 543 -32.10 33.76 -14.66
C ARG A 543 -30.89 33.70 -13.73
N LYS A 544 -30.27 34.85 -13.55
CA LYS A 544 -29.17 35.08 -12.61
C LYS A 544 -29.68 35.78 -11.37
N ILE A 545 -29.41 35.26 -10.16
CA ILE A 545 -29.85 35.84 -8.90
C ILE A 545 -28.65 36.14 -8.05
N THR A 546 -28.46 37.39 -7.68
CA THR A 546 -27.35 37.80 -6.79
C THR A 546 -27.57 37.34 -5.35
N PRO A 547 -26.54 37.31 -4.47
CA PRO A 547 -26.73 37.03 -3.05
C PRO A 547 -27.70 37.95 -2.32
N ALA A 548 -27.94 39.15 -2.86
CA ALA A 548 -28.95 40.10 -2.36
C ALA A 548 -30.37 39.82 -2.90
N GLY A 549 -30.60 38.76 -3.69
CA GLY A 549 -31.91 38.38 -4.22
C GLY A 549 -32.34 39.17 -5.46
N VAL A 550 -31.44 39.89 -6.13
CA VAL A 550 -31.74 40.62 -7.36
C VAL A 550 -31.71 39.66 -8.57
N VAL A 551 -32.82 39.52 -9.23
CA VAL A 551 -33.04 38.64 -10.40
C VAL A 551 -32.86 39.41 -11.68
N ASN A 552 -32.00 38.89 -12.57
CA ASN A 552 -31.82 39.37 -13.93
C ASN A 552 -31.90 38.21 -14.94
N THR A 553 -32.32 38.50 -16.15
CA THR A 553 -32.25 37.52 -17.24
C THR A 553 -30.79 37.38 -17.70
N TYR A 554 -30.28 36.14 -17.76
CA TYR A 554 -28.90 35.85 -18.12
C TYR A 554 -28.75 35.34 -19.54
N ALA A 555 -29.61 34.39 -19.95
CA ALA A 555 -29.68 33.87 -21.31
C ALA A 555 -31.14 33.62 -21.70
N VAL A 556 -31.45 33.79 -22.99
CA VAL A 556 -32.81 33.62 -23.55
C VAL A 556 -32.81 32.68 -24.75
N ASN A 557 -33.99 32.34 -25.24
CA ASN A 557 -34.19 31.53 -26.45
C ASN A 557 -33.48 30.14 -26.35
N LEU A 558 -33.51 29.54 -25.18
CA LEU A 558 -33.13 28.15 -25.00
C LEU A 558 -34.34 27.26 -25.33
N ASN A 559 -34.12 26.17 -26.06
CA ASN A 559 -35.23 25.31 -26.49
C ASN A 559 -35.52 24.25 -25.42
N GLY A 560 -36.54 24.47 -24.58
CA GLY A 560 -36.93 23.57 -23.49
C GLY A 560 -35.77 23.32 -22.53
N PRO A 561 -35.20 24.35 -21.88
CA PRO A 561 -34.06 24.16 -20.98
C PRO A 561 -34.47 23.43 -19.72
N GLY A 562 -33.59 22.50 -19.28
CA GLY A 562 -33.79 21.64 -18.13
C GLY A 562 -32.69 21.77 -17.09
N LYS A 563 -32.13 20.66 -16.64
CA LYS A 563 -31.03 20.63 -15.66
C LYS A 563 -29.78 21.30 -16.22
N LEU A 564 -28.97 21.88 -15.33
CA LEU A 564 -27.75 22.58 -15.72
C LEU A 564 -26.60 22.25 -14.78
N ALA A 565 -25.39 22.40 -15.29
CA ALA A 565 -24.13 22.36 -14.55
C ALA A 565 -23.35 23.65 -14.75
N ILE A 566 -22.43 23.94 -13.88
CA ILE A 566 -21.46 25.02 -13.97
C ILE A 566 -20.05 24.41 -13.89
N ASP A 567 -19.16 24.88 -14.76
CA ASP A 567 -17.75 24.46 -14.69
C ASP A 567 -16.92 25.40 -13.82
N ASP A 568 -15.66 25.04 -13.59
CA ASP A 568 -14.74 25.85 -12.77
C ASP A 568 -14.44 27.23 -13.36
N SER A 569 -14.64 27.40 -14.66
CA SER A 569 -14.50 28.69 -15.34
C SER A 569 -15.75 29.56 -15.19
N GLY A 570 -16.88 29.01 -14.76
CA GLY A 570 -18.17 29.68 -14.56
C GLY A 570 -19.04 29.68 -15.83
N ASP A 571 -18.72 28.85 -16.80
CA ASP A 571 -19.59 28.61 -17.97
C ASP A 571 -20.69 27.62 -17.59
N LEU A 572 -21.90 27.85 -18.06
CA LEU A 572 -23.06 26.99 -17.80
C LEU A 572 -23.25 25.98 -18.93
N TYR A 573 -23.60 24.77 -18.57
CA TYR A 573 -24.00 23.74 -19.55
C TYR A 573 -25.42 23.32 -19.23
N VAL A 574 -26.31 23.63 -20.15
CA VAL A 574 -27.74 23.45 -19.97
C VAL A 574 -28.23 22.35 -20.88
N GLN A 575 -28.86 21.35 -20.30
CA GLN A 575 -29.56 20.34 -21.05
C GLN A 575 -30.82 20.95 -21.66
N THR A 576 -30.98 20.85 -22.96
CA THR A 576 -32.18 21.23 -23.69
C THR A 576 -32.85 19.96 -24.23
N GLN A 577 -34.04 20.11 -24.82
CA GLN A 577 -34.83 18.95 -25.28
C GLN A 577 -34.04 17.95 -26.15
N TYR A 578 -33.09 18.45 -26.96
CA TYR A 578 -32.35 17.63 -27.93
C TYR A 578 -30.83 17.83 -27.90
N SER A 579 -30.30 18.67 -27.00
CA SER A 579 -28.89 19.01 -27.02
C SER A 579 -28.38 19.47 -25.65
N LEU A 580 -27.06 19.56 -25.53
CA LEU A 580 -26.40 20.28 -24.47
C LEU A 580 -25.95 21.64 -25.02
N THR A 581 -26.38 22.71 -24.37
CA THR A 581 -26.03 24.09 -24.76
C THR A 581 -25.07 24.66 -23.70
N LYS A 582 -23.90 25.10 -24.14
CA LYS A 582 -22.99 25.90 -23.33
C LYS A 582 -23.43 27.36 -23.39
N VAL A 583 -23.48 28.01 -22.23
CA VAL A 583 -23.69 29.46 -22.09
C VAL A 583 -22.48 30.02 -21.36
N ASP A 584 -21.68 30.81 -22.04
CA ASP A 584 -20.47 31.38 -21.45
C ASP A 584 -20.77 32.51 -20.45
N LYS A 585 -19.76 33.03 -19.79
CA LYS A 585 -19.88 34.13 -18.82
C LYS A 585 -20.51 35.40 -19.36
N SER A 586 -20.48 35.60 -20.68
CA SER A 586 -21.09 36.71 -21.36
C SER A 586 -22.55 36.46 -21.76
N GLY A 587 -23.06 35.25 -21.49
CA GLY A 587 -24.41 34.82 -21.88
C GLY A 587 -24.50 34.34 -23.34
N VAL A 588 -23.37 34.20 -24.04
CA VAL A 588 -23.31 33.70 -25.42
C VAL A 588 -23.48 32.17 -25.41
N ARG A 589 -24.34 31.69 -26.31
CA ARG A 589 -24.72 30.29 -26.43
C ARG A 589 -23.98 29.59 -27.56
N SER A 590 -23.59 28.34 -27.30
CA SER A 590 -23.08 27.43 -28.31
C SER A 590 -23.57 26.00 -28.03
N VAL A 591 -23.86 25.24 -29.09
CA VAL A 591 -24.30 23.85 -28.94
C VAL A 591 -23.09 22.96 -28.81
N VAL A 592 -23.06 22.11 -27.76
CA VAL A 592 -22.06 21.09 -27.57
C VAL A 592 -22.37 19.90 -28.47
N LYS A 593 -21.49 19.63 -29.45
CA LYS A 593 -21.69 18.58 -30.44
C LYS A 593 -21.58 17.19 -29.84
N GLY A 594 -22.40 16.26 -30.31
CA GLY A 594 -22.29 14.82 -29.97
C GLY A 594 -22.97 14.40 -28.66
N PHE A 595 -23.57 15.33 -27.92
CA PHE A 595 -24.35 14.98 -26.74
C PHE A 595 -25.78 14.57 -27.12
N TYR A 596 -26.15 13.36 -26.73
CA TYR A 596 -27.50 12.81 -26.90
C TYR A 596 -27.97 12.34 -25.51
N GLY A 597 -28.53 13.23 -24.71
CA GLY A 597 -29.11 12.93 -23.42
C GLY A 597 -30.58 12.57 -23.48
N GLY A 598 -31.04 11.63 -22.66
CA GLY A 598 -32.47 11.33 -22.51
C GLY A 598 -33.21 12.41 -21.72
N ASN A 599 -34.54 12.38 -21.78
CA ASN A 599 -35.44 13.38 -21.18
C ASN A 599 -35.42 13.46 -19.63
N GLU A 600 -34.77 12.51 -18.93
CA GLU A 600 -34.79 12.41 -17.48
C GLU A 600 -33.41 12.40 -16.83
N ALA A 601 -32.41 12.98 -17.46
CA ALA A 601 -31.11 13.13 -16.85
C ALA A 601 -31.18 13.95 -15.55
N SER A 602 -30.63 13.43 -14.46
CA SER A 602 -30.46 14.20 -13.23
C SER A 602 -29.49 15.35 -13.44
N ARG A 603 -29.37 16.24 -12.46
CA ARG A 603 -28.42 17.33 -12.45
C ARG A 603 -27.02 16.84 -12.85
N PRO A 604 -26.44 17.35 -13.95
CA PRO A 604 -25.10 16.96 -14.35
C PRO A 604 -24.05 17.63 -13.46
N VAL A 605 -22.86 17.03 -13.40
CA VAL A 605 -21.66 17.56 -12.71
C VAL A 605 -20.52 17.62 -13.70
N ILE A 606 -19.73 18.71 -13.68
CA ILE A 606 -18.56 18.87 -14.51
C ILE A 606 -17.31 18.78 -13.64
N ILE A 607 -16.37 17.94 -14.08
CA ILE A 607 -15.05 17.81 -13.46
C ILE A 607 -14.04 17.78 -14.62
N ASP A 608 -13.08 18.67 -14.57
CA ASP A 608 -12.11 18.89 -15.65
C ASP A 608 -12.84 19.15 -16.99
N ALA A 609 -12.60 18.33 -17.98
CA ALA A 609 -13.23 18.44 -19.30
C ALA A 609 -14.37 17.43 -19.51
N TYR A 610 -14.92 16.85 -18.45
CA TYR A 610 -15.95 15.82 -18.53
C TYR A 610 -17.24 16.22 -17.80
N LEU A 611 -18.36 15.97 -18.46
CA LEU A 611 -19.69 16.04 -17.86
C LEU A 611 -20.14 14.65 -17.44
N TYR A 612 -20.52 14.51 -16.18
CA TYR A 612 -21.06 13.28 -15.59
C TYR A 612 -22.55 13.47 -15.32
N TYR A 613 -23.34 12.48 -15.68
CA TYR A 613 -24.78 12.51 -15.50
C TYR A 613 -25.34 11.11 -15.30
N THR A 614 -26.48 11.00 -14.64
CA THR A 614 -27.17 9.73 -14.46
C THR A 614 -28.17 9.47 -15.57
N ASP A 615 -28.31 8.20 -15.92
CA ASP A 615 -29.28 7.70 -16.90
C ASP A 615 -30.21 6.74 -16.16
N ASN A 616 -31.40 7.21 -15.84
CA ASN A 616 -32.37 6.45 -15.04
C ASN A 616 -32.97 5.28 -15.81
N ASP A 617 -33.11 5.39 -17.12
CA ASP A 617 -33.72 4.36 -17.96
C ASP A 617 -32.79 3.16 -18.14
N ASN A 618 -31.48 3.43 -18.19
CA ASN A 618 -30.47 2.39 -18.39
C ASN A 618 -29.66 2.08 -17.13
N LEU A 619 -29.97 2.68 -15.99
CA LEU A 619 -29.36 2.42 -14.66
C LEU A 619 -27.85 2.63 -14.64
N TYR A 620 -27.37 3.68 -15.31
CA TYR A 620 -25.96 4.04 -15.42
C TYR A 620 -25.66 5.43 -14.90
N VAL A 621 -24.39 5.63 -14.51
CA VAL A 621 -23.73 6.93 -14.57
C VAL A 621 -22.94 6.98 -15.86
N ASN A 622 -23.16 8.03 -16.67
CA ASN A 622 -22.50 8.25 -17.95
C ASN A 622 -21.47 9.37 -17.85
N ARG A 623 -20.49 9.36 -18.75
CA ARG A 623 -19.48 10.41 -18.87
C ARG A 623 -19.37 10.89 -20.31
N PHE A 624 -19.43 12.21 -20.50
CA PHE A 624 -19.31 12.86 -21.79
C PHE A 624 -18.12 13.83 -21.79
N GLY A 625 -17.25 13.75 -22.80
CA GLY A 625 -16.12 14.66 -22.99
C GLY A 625 -16.57 15.98 -23.66
N LEU A 626 -16.39 17.08 -22.95
CA LEU A 626 -16.80 18.40 -23.43
C LEU A 626 -15.92 18.94 -24.57
N VAL A 627 -14.70 18.45 -24.70
CA VAL A 627 -13.71 18.86 -25.71
C VAL A 627 -13.69 17.91 -26.90
N ASP A 628 -13.63 16.63 -26.66
CA ASP A 628 -13.47 15.59 -27.68
C ASP A 628 -14.78 14.95 -28.15
N GLY A 629 -15.90 15.27 -27.50
CA GLY A 629 -17.20 14.71 -27.80
C GLY A 629 -17.33 13.19 -27.47
N SER A 630 -16.37 12.61 -26.77
CA SER A 630 -16.41 11.22 -26.38
C SER A 630 -17.60 10.94 -25.46
N ASN A 631 -18.38 9.92 -25.77
CA ASN A 631 -19.53 9.52 -24.96
C ASN A 631 -19.31 8.10 -24.42
N LEU A 632 -19.03 8.00 -23.13
CA LEU A 632 -18.86 6.73 -22.44
C LEU A 632 -20.14 6.42 -21.65
N ARG A 633 -21.01 5.61 -22.24
CA ARG A 633 -22.18 5.06 -21.56
C ARG A 633 -21.74 3.98 -20.60
N GLY A 634 -22.43 3.88 -19.45
CA GLY A 634 -22.08 2.88 -18.43
C GLY A 634 -20.70 3.10 -17.82
N TRP A 635 -20.31 4.37 -17.62
CA TRP A 635 -19.06 4.66 -16.90
C TRP A 635 -19.05 4.11 -15.48
N ALA A 636 -20.24 4.07 -14.83
CA ALA A 636 -20.48 3.30 -13.61
C ALA A 636 -21.90 2.70 -13.63
N GLY A 637 -22.07 1.58 -12.93
CA GLY A 637 -23.26 0.71 -13.03
C GLY A 637 -23.06 -0.39 -14.07
N ASN A 638 -23.79 -1.52 -13.93
CA ASN A 638 -23.75 -2.63 -14.87
C ASN A 638 -25.00 -2.74 -15.76
N GLY A 639 -25.97 -1.81 -15.60
CA GLY A 639 -27.23 -1.80 -16.33
C GLY A 639 -28.30 -2.74 -15.78
N GLU A 640 -28.02 -3.47 -14.70
CA GLU A 640 -28.98 -4.34 -14.05
C GLU A 640 -29.63 -3.63 -12.86
N TYR A 641 -30.91 -3.91 -12.66
CA TYR A 641 -31.69 -3.39 -11.55
C TYR A 641 -31.27 -4.04 -10.24
N GLY A 642 -30.76 -3.26 -9.30
CA GLY A 642 -30.35 -3.73 -7.99
C GLY A 642 -29.56 -2.69 -7.21
N ASN A 643 -29.03 -3.08 -6.05
CA ASN A 643 -28.35 -2.18 -5.12
C ASN A 643 -27.03 -2.75 -4.58
N SER A 644 -26.39 -3.65 -5.33
CA SER A 644 -25.10 -4.20 -4.92
C SER A 644 -23.99 -3.15 -4.94
N ASP A 645 -23.15 -3.18 -3.92
CA ASP A 645 -21.90 -2.45 -3.82
C ASP A 645 -20.77 -3.22 -4.51
N GLY A 646 -19.60 -2.57 -4.74
CA GLY A 646 -18.43 -3.19 -5.33
C GLY A 646 -17.78 -2.36 -6.45
N PRO A 647 -17.00 -2.97 -7.35
CA PRO A 647 -16.38 -2.29 -8.47
C PRO A 647 -17.39 -1.52 -9.31
N LYS A 648 -17.07 -0.28 -9.71
CA LYS A 648 -18.04 0.66 -10.32
C LYS A 648 -18.78 0.14 -11.55
N ASN A 649 -18.18 -0.77 -12.31
CA ASN A 649 -18.74 -1.38 -13.52
C ASN A 649 -19.45 -2.72 -13.30
N GLN A 650 -19.47 -3.20 -12.04
CA GLN A 650 -20.15 -4.44 -11.64
C GLN A 650 -21.30 -4.17 -10.65
N SER A 651 -21.35 -2.95 -10.11
CA SER A 651 -22.36 -2.53 -9.14
C SER A 651 -23.71 -2.32 -9.84
N MET A 652 -24.79 -2.53 -9.10
CA MET A 652 -26.17 -2.35 -9.57
C MET A 652 -26.74 -1.04 -9.08
N LEU A 653 -27.59 -0.41 -9.90
CA LEU A 653 -28.32 0.83 -9.59
C LEU A 653 -29.81 0.59 -9.78
N VAL A 654 -30.63 1.41 -9.11
CA VAL A 654 -32.13 1.28 -9.19
C VAL A 654 -32.76 2.46 -9.89
N SER A 655 -32.37 3.68 -9.53
CA SER A 655 -32.86 4.93 -10.14
C SER A 655 -31.96 6.07 -9.65
N PRO A 656 -30.74 6.19 -10.22
CA PRO A 656 -29.77 7.18 -9.74
C PRO A 656 -30.21 8.61 -10.07
N LYS A 657 -30.31 9.47 -9.04
CA LYS A 657 -30.70 10.89 -9.12
C LYS A 657 -29.83 11.77 -8.23
N GLY A 658 -29.94 13.09 -8.34
CA GLY A 658 -29.32 14.06 -7.42
C GLY A 658 -27.80 13.91 -7.34
N PHE A 659 -27.11 13.94 -8.47
CA PHE A 659 -25.69 13.66 -8.59
C PHE A 659 -24.83 14.87 -8.16
N ILE A 660 -23.89 14.67 -7.23
CA ILE A 660 -23.00 15.73 -6.72
C ILE A 660 -21.55 15.21 -6.56
N TYR A 661 -20.60 16.13 -6.52
CA TYR A 661 -19.17 15.85 -6.34
C TYR A 661 -18.59 16.61 -5.15
N ASP A 662 -17.77 15.96 -4.32
CA ASP A 662 -17.24 16.54 -3.08
C ASP A 662 -15.92 17.32 -3.25
N GLY A 663 -15.40 17.44 -4.46
CA GLY A 663 -14.08 18.06 -4.72
C GLY A 663 -12.88 17.21 -4.26
N LYS A 664 -13.10 15.99 -3.75
CA LYS A 664 -12.08 15.11 -3.18
C LYS A 664 -12.06 13.71 -3.80
N GLY A 665 -12.62 13.58 -5.01
CA GLY A 665 -12.64 12.30 -5.73
C GLY A 665 -13.84 11.41 -5.43
N ASN A 666 -14.91 11.93 -4.80
CA ASN A 666 -16.10 11.13 -4.58
C ASN A 666 -17.34 11.80 -5.18
N PHE A 667 -18.12 11.01 -5.90
CA PHE A 667 -19.49 11.36 -6.25
C PHE A 667 -20.46 10.79 -5.24
N TYR A 668 -21.54 11.53 -4.98
CA TYR A 668 -22.68 11.05 -4.20
C TYR A 668 -23.95 11.24 -5.02
N PHE A 669 -24.87 10.31 -4.91
CA PHE A 669 -26.17 10.37 -5.56
C PHE A 669 -27.23 9.61 -4.78
N SER A 670 -28.48 9.99 -4.94
CA SER A 670 -29.61 9.22 -4.41
C SER A 670 -29.95 8.09 -5.38
N ASP A 671 -30.17 6.91 -4.86
CA ASP A 671 -30.66 5.79 -5.62
C ASP A 671 -32.15 5.63 -5.27
N GLY A 672 -33.02 6.26 -6.10
CA GLY A 672 -34.35 6.68 -5.75
C GLY A 672 -35.28 5.59 -5.18
N PHE A 673 -35.43 4.44 -5.84
CA PHE A 673 -36.31 3.38 -5.35
C PHE A 673 -35.68 2.62 -4.16
N SER A 674 -34.36 2.49 -4.11
CA SER A 674 -33.69 1.90 -2.94
C SER A 674 -33.67 2.81 -1.72
N GLN A 675 -34.01 4.09 -1.90
CA GLN A 675 -33.94 5.13 -0.87
C GLN A 675 -32.55 5.24 -0.22
N ALA A 676 -31.50 4.82 -0.93
CA ALA A 676 -30.12 4.85 -0.47
C ALA A 676 -29.38 6.09 -0.97
N THR A 677 -28.42 6.60 -0.20
CA THR A 677 -27.36 7.46 -0.74
C THR A 677 -26.17 6.57 -1.09
N ARG A 678 -25.73 6.66 -2.34
CA ARG A 678 -24.59 5.90 -2.83
C ARG A 678 -23.39 6.81 -2.99
N LYS A 679 -22.20 6.27 -2.77
CA LYS A 679 -20.92 6.95 -2.97
C LYS A 679 -20.10 6.20 -4.00
N LEU A 680 -19.65 6.89 -5.04
CA LEU A 680 -18.68 6.39 -6.00
C LEU A 680 -17.32 7.03 -5.73
N ASN A 681 -16.36 6.24 -5.30
CA ASN A 681 -14.98 6.67 -5.09
C ASN A 681 -14.19 6.50 -6.40
N MET A 682 -13.68 7.60 -6.94
CA MET A 682 -12.95 7.60 -8.22
C MET A 682 -11.56 6.97 -8.13
N THR A 683 -10.91 7.07 -6.97
CA THR A 683 -9.57 6.51 -6.76
C THR A 683 -9.62 4.99 -6.64
N LEU A 684 -10.57 4.48 -5.86
CA LEU A 684 -10.76 3.04 -5.67
C LEU A 684 -11.56 2.40 -6.80
N ASN A 685 -12.25 3.21 -7.63
CA ASN A 685 -13.20 2.75 -8.65
C ASN A 685 -14.30 1.85 -8.06
N GLU A 686 -14.79 2.21 -6.87
CA GLU A 686 -15.77 1.43 -6.11
C GLU A 686 -17.02 2.25 -5.81
N LEU A 687 -18.18 1.58 -5.88
CA LEU A 687 -19.46 2.06 -5.44
C LEU A 687 -19.80 1.46 -4.08
N SER A 688 -20.24 2.30 -3.15
CA SER A 688 -20.64 1.87 -1.80
C SER A 688 -21.94 2.58 -1.35
N THR A 689 -22.66 1.93 -0.45
CA THR A 689 -23.87 2.48 0.17
C THR A 689 -23.48 3.32 1.41
N VAL A 690 -23.92 4.58 1.44
CA VAL A 690 -23.65 5.54 2.53
C VAL A 690 -24.79 5.58 3.54
N SER A 691 -26.02 5.57 3.07
CA SER A 691 -27.19 5.56 3.95
C SER A 691 -28.09 4.38 3.67
N ARG A 692 -28.95 4.05 4.66
CA ARG A 692 -29.84 2.90 4.63
C ARG A 692 -30.57 2.77 3.30
N GLN A 693 -30.69 1.54 2.85
CA GLN A 693 -31.62 1.12 1.82
C GLN A 693 -32.98 0.86 2.49
N SER A 694 -34.05 1.48 1.99
CA SER A 694 -35.40 1.26 2.49
C SER A 694 -36.40 1.27 1.34
N THR A 695 -37.27 0.30 1.31
CA THR A 695 -38.37 0.22 0.35
C THR A 695 -39.69 0.82 0.88
N SER A 696 -39.76 1.14 2.17
CA SER A 696 -41.01 1.56 2.83
C SER A 696 -41.28 3.05 2.75
N GLY A 697 -40.28 3.88 2.41
CA GLY A 697 -40.44 5.32 2.18
C GLY A 697 -41.11 6.03 3.36
N SER A 698 -40.46 6.06 4.54
CA SER A 698 -40.93 6.75 5.74
C SER A 698 -40.09 8.00 6.04
N TYR A 699 -40.40 8.65 7.16
CA TYR A 699 -39.74 9.87 7.61
C TYR A 699 -39.12 9.65 8.98
N LYS A 700 -37.78 9.57 9.02
CA LYS A 700 -37.04 9.37 10.27
C LYS A 700 -35.66 10.00 10.20
N ASP A 701 -35.29 10.77 11.23
CA ASP A 701 -33.95 11.23 11.50
C ASP A 701 -33.18 10.15 12.28
N GLY A 702 -31.83 10.17 12.24
CA GLY A 702 -31.01 9.21 12.97
C GLY A 702 -29.65 8.97 12.34
N GLY A 703 -28.97 7.89 12.76
CA GLY A 703 -27.70 7.46 12.13
C GLY A 703 -27.88 7.20 10.63
N LEU A 704 -26.76 7.14 9.90
CA LEU A 704 -26.78 6.98 8.43
C LEU A 704 -27.59 5.75 8.00
N MET A 705 -27.52 4.64 8.74
CA MET A 705 -28.23 3.40 8.48
C MET A 705 -29.61 3.31 9.12
N GLU A 706 -30.04 4.35 9.88
CA GLU A 706 -31.33 4.40 10.57
C GLU A 706 -32.29 5.41 9.94
N ALA A 707 -31.77 6.44 9.30
CA ALA A 707 -32.57 7.49 8.67
C ALA A 707 -33.39 6.92 7.52
N GLU A 708 -34.62 7.46 7.38
CA GLU A 708 -35.55 7.05 6.35
C GLU A 708 -36.03 8.23 5.53
N PHE A 709 -36.19 8.00 4.23
CA PHE A 709 -36.52 9.01 3.23
C PHE A 709 -37.70 8.56 2.35
N ARG A 710 -38.29 9.52 1.64
CA ARG A 710 -39.34 9.22 0.65
C ARG A 710 -39.16 10.07 -0.60
N ASN A 711 -38.78 9.43 -1.69
CA ASN A 711 -38.58 10.06 -3.00
C ASN A 711 -37.56 11.21 -2.98
N ARG A 712 -36.29 10.88 -3.03
CA ARG A 712 -35.18 11.85 -3.08
C ARG A 712 -34.89 12.25 -4.51
N ASP A 713 -35.05 13.51 -4.86
CA ASP A 713 -34.92 13.99 -6.22
C ASP A 713 -33.61 14.70 -6.53
N ASP A 714 -33.13 15.60 -5.65
CA ASP A 714 -31.90 16.36 -5.89
C ASP A 714 -31.08 16.49 -4.60
N MET A 715 -29.81 16.80 -4.75
CA MET A 715 -28.84 16.91 -3.66
C MET A 715 -27.90 18.09 -3.89
N ALA A 716 -27.40 18.68 -2.81
CA ALA A 716 -26.33 19.67 -2.82
C ALA A 716 -25.32 19.35 -1.72
N ILE A 717 -24.10 19.81 -1.87
CA ILE A 717 -23.02 19.61 -0.88
C ILE A 717 -22.39 20.94 -0.51
N ASP A 718 -22.16 21.16 0.80
CA ASP A 718 -21.44 22.35 1.24
C ASP A 718 -19.90 22.11 1.29
N LYS A 719 -19.15 23.17 1.57
CA LYS A 719 -17.68 23.14 1.66
C LYS A 719 -17.16 22.21 2.76
N ASP A 720 -17.97 21.94 3.77
CA ASP A 720 -17.63 21.08 4.91
C ASP A 720 -17.93 19.60 4.63
N GLY A 721 -18.55 19.30 3.48
CA GLY A 721 -18.89 17.96 3.01
C GLY A 721 -20.24 17.47 3.55
N ASN A 722 -21.08 18.33 4.13
CA ASN A 722 -22.44 17.96 4.47
C ASN A 722 -23.31 17.93 3.21
N ILE A 723 -24.14 16.91 3.09
CA ILE A 723 -25.01 16.72 1.95
C ILE A 723 -26.44 17.16 2.32
N TYR A 724 -27.00 18.03 1.52
CA TYR A 724 -28.40 18.47 1.64
C TYR A 724 -29.22 17.69 0.62
N ILE A 725 -30.32 17.09 1.07
CA ILE A 725 -31.16 16.17 0.29
C ILE A 725 -32.57 16.76 0.21
N LEU A 726 -33.09 16.88 -1.00
CA LEU A 726 -34.46 17.23 -1.25
C LEU A 726 -35.31 15.96 -1.10
N ASP A 727 -35.87 15.75 0.09
CA ASP A 727 -36.71 14.62 0.48
C ASP A 727 -38.19 14.95 0.11
N GLN A 728 -38.45 14.91 -1.19
CA GLN A 728 -39.66 15.41 -1.83
C GLN A 728 -40.94 14.80 -1.24
N GLY A 729 -40.99 13.47 -1.13
CA GLY A 729 -42.17 12.77 -0.64
C GLY A 729 -42.51 13.08 0.83
N ASN A 730 -41.52 13.56 1.60
CA ASN A 730 -41.69 14.00 2.98
C ASN A 730 -41.81 15.52 3.12
N ASN A 731 -41.77 16.27 2.02
CA ASN A 731 -41.77 17.74 2.05
C ASN A 731 -40.69 18.35 2.96
N ALA A 732 -39.48 17.79 2.91
CA ALA A 732 -38.41 18.13 3.83
C ALA A 732 -37.07 18.35 3.11
N ILE A 733 -36.25 19.24 3.65
CA ILE A 733 -34.82 19.33 3.36
C ILE A 733 -34.08 18.62 4.51
N ARG A 734 -33.35 17.57 4.14
CA ARG A 734 -32.58 16.77 5.09
C ARG A 734 -31.11 17.13 4.97
N LYS A 735 -30.43 17.26 6.10
CA LYS A 735 -28.98 17.45 6.17
C LYS A 735 -28.33 16.16 6.62
N MET A 736 -27.43 15.62 5.79
CA MET A 736 -26.64 14.43 6.08
C MET A 736 -25.21 14.83 6.44
N PHE A 737 -24.76 14.38 7.56
CA PHE A 737 -23.39 14.53 8.06
C PHE A 737 -22.64 13.22 7.78
N LEU A 738 -21.49 13.29 7.12
CA LEU A 738 -20.66 12.13 6.83
C LEU A 738 -19.47 11.97 7.76
N LYS A 739 -19.10 13.04 8.49
CA LYS A 739 -17.99 13.08 9.47
C LYS A 739 -18.28 14.08 10.59
#